data_61876fae944385a8b97269ad45c9e1cb
#
_entry.id   61876fae944385a8b97269ad45c9e1cb
#
_cell.length_a   1.000
_cell.length_b   1.000
_cell.length_c   1.000
_cell.angle_alpha   90.00
_cell.angle_beta   90.00
_cell.angle_gamma   90.00
#
_symmetry.space_group_name_H-M   'P 1'
#
loop_
_entity.id
_entity.type
_entity.pdbx_description
1 polymer ?
#
loop_
_entity_poly.entity_id
_entity_poly.type
_entity_poly.pdbx_seq_one_letter_code
_entity_poly.pdbx_strand_id
1 'polypeptide(L)'
;MRILILLLSFLYAADDKAPMQRARDRTVDIHHIKIDVAVDLESESVYGHVVHTLSPFSRSLESFYLDAEDMTIRRVRLNDKDIGFDHTGDKLHLSLAKPIGWLDTVTVRIDYTAYPRRGTFFIKPDETYPDKPWQAWTQGEEMDNHHWVPLYDYPNEKSTFETILTVDQKFKAVSNGELVSLSENQDGTHTWHWRENFPMVAYLISFVVGEYVKVEDSYKDIPVNYWVYKDNQNEAMRSFGLTPDMMKYFGEVTGVEYPYEKYDQIIVADFMFGGMENITLTHNTDRTMYDQFAAPDVSSDGLVAHELAHQWYGDMLTTRNWANIWLNEGFATFFSRKYREHKFGYDEGEYLRFGEMNSYFGSNKKWRRPTVHHSFYVPMDLFDGHVYAKGSLILNMMQDYLGDDAFWRAIQHYTRLNQYKNVETEDLKKAIEEITGQNLDWFFKQWIYEPGFPEYDVKWSYNQRNRTVKLSVKQKQELKNNDLFKMPVQVRVDDQIHTIWIEDKELVYELPVDMRPKLVIFNAEMRIPCKVTFNKTVSEWIIQLEKGPHILDRIGAIQVLKTKKGRRSVETALLNAAKSDPFWGVRKEAVNAFANLKSKKYADELMALAEGQDNRVRRAIWNGLKNYKDNEDVSLFLQNVILSDNKYYSISDAFKSLVVVDTAAARKKVNALLDTESHTDVIRKSAITYFGSVVNDQNYERLKELAVYGGTTWDVRPETVKQLGKYVKTKPKTLDLFVDLLEDKSYDVRRNAVRALGKYGNRKHLGALDEVLERDPMISRDVRAAKKNILNPPKKPVKKGPEKELEEANKKLEDIRKIIK
;
A
#
# COMPACT_ATOMS: atom_id res chain seq x y z
N MET A 1 -7.83 -40.11 29.81
CA MET A 1 -6.96 -39.08 29.17
C MET A 1 -7.16 -38.87 27.67
N ARG A 2 -7.60 -39.86 26.85
CA ARG A 2 -7.89 -39.66 25.41
C ARG A 2 -9.25 -39.01 25.11
N ILE A 3 -10.19 -39.02 25.99
CA ILE A 3 -11.54 -38.41 25.80
C ILE A 3 -11.56 -36.92 26.16
N LEU A 4 -10.65 -36.47 27.03
CA LEU A 4 -10.55 -35.05 27.41
C LEU A 4 -9.88 -34.20 26.31
N ILE A 5 -9.00 -34.79 25.49
CA ILE A 5 -8.34 -34.09 24.36
C ILE A 5 -9.29 -33.93 23.16
N LEU A 6 -10.26 -34.83 22.99
CA LEU A 6 -11.29 -34.71 21.95
C LEU A 6 -12.37 -33.67 22.26
N LEU A 7 -12.62 -33.36 23.54
CA LEU A 7 -13.55 -32.31 23.96
C LEU A 7 -12.96 -30.89 23.87
N LEU A 8 -11.64 -30.75 23.99
CA LEU A 8 -10.94 -29.50 23.75
C LEU A 8 -10.82 -29.13 22.27
N SER A 9 -10.85 -30.10 21.37
CA SER A 9 -10.85 -29.87 19.92
C SER A 9 -12.23 -29.45 19.34
N PHE A 10 -13.32 -29.63 20.08
CA PHE A 10 -14.66 -29.18 19.70
C PHE A 10 -15.03 -27.78 20.23
N LEU A 11 -14.26 -27.22 21.16
CA LEU A 11 -14.47 -25.87 21.67
C LEU A 11 -13.81 -24.75 20.84
N TYR A 12 -13.05 -25.11 19.81
CA TYR A 12 -12.42 -24.12 18.89
C TYR A 12 -13.20 -23.93 17.58
N ALA A 13 -14.47 -24.33 17.52
CA ALA A 13 -15.38 -24.04 16.41
C ALA A 13 -16.40 -22.94 16.76
N ALA A 14 -16.07 -22.09 17.72
CA ALA A 14 -16.92 -20.97 18.12
C ALA A 14 -16.36 -19.67 17.53
N ASP A 15 -17.13 -19.09 16.63
CA ASP A 15 -17.10 -17.71 16.13
C ASP A 15 -15.69 -17.11 15.84
N ASP A 16 -15.24 -17.29 14.61
CA ASP A 16 -13.99 -16.77 14.03
C ASP A 16 -14.06 -15.23 13.83
N LYS A 17 -14.53 -14.49 14.84
CA LYS A 17 -14.56 -13.03 14.84
C LYS A 17 -13.33 -12.52 15.57
N ALA A 18 -12.56 -11.69 14.88
CA ALA A 18 -11.42 -11.01 15.50
C ALA A 18 -11.89 -10.23 16.76
N PRO A 19 -11.06 -10.16 17.81
CA PRO A 19 -11.41 -9.47 19.04
C PRO A 19 -11.66 -7.98 18.80
N MET A 20 -12.52 -7.39 19.66
CA MET A 20 -12.71 -5.95 19.70
C MET A 20 -11.50 -5.30 20.37
N GLN A 21 -10.83 -4.44 19.68
CA GLN A 21 -9.68 -3.68 20.16
C GLN A 21 -10.09 -2.29 20.65
N ARG A 22 -9.50 -1.85 21.75
CA ARG A 22 -9.68 -0.50 22.32
C ARG A 22 -8.32 0.15 22.51
N ALA A 23 -8.30 1.46 22.70
CA ALA A 23 -7.09 2.16 23.13
C ALA A 23 -6.64 1.58 24.48
N ARG A 24 -5.32 1.45 24.65
CA ARG A 24 -4.71 0.97 25.92
C ARG A 24 -4.89 2.02 27.01
N ASP A 25 -5.09 1.58 28.25
CA ASP A 25 -5.06 2.44 29.41
C ASP A 25 -3.61 2.85 29.73
N ARG A 26 -3.43 4.12 30.11
CA ARG A 26 -2.15 4.66 30.56
C ARG A 26 -2.18 4.83 32.08
N THR A 27 -1.17 4.35 32.75
CA THR A 27 -0.99 4.52 34.21
C THR A 27 0.01 5.64 34.54
N VAL A 28 0.89 5.93 33.58
CA VAL A 28 1.91 6.97 33.64
C VAL A 28 1.87 7.86 32.40
N ASP A 29 2.29 9.11 32.56
CA ASP A 29 2.53 10.11 31.53
C ASP A 29 4.03 10.19 31.30
N ILE A 30 4.51 9.85 30.12
CA ILE A 30 5.94 9.79 29.80
C ILE A 30 6.33 11.12 29.12
N HIS A 31 7.14 11.92 29.79
CA HIS A 31 7.54 13.23 29.30
C HIS A 31 8.73 13.19 28.36
N HIS A 32 9.70 12.29 28.66
CA HIS A 32 10.95 12.20 27.90
C HIS A 32 11.53 10.80 27.99
N ILE A 33 12.10 10.33 26.88
CA ILE A 33 12.80 9.05 26.78
C ILE A 33 14.20 9.30 26.22
N LYS A 34 15.22 8.87 26.97
CA LYS A 34 16.63 8.91 26.56
C LYS A 34 17.16 7.51 26.36
N ILE A 35 17.52 7.19 25.13
CA ILE A 35 18.05 5.90 24.71
C ILE A 35 19.55 6.05 24.51
N ASP A 36 20.37 5.29 25.24
CA ASP A 36 21.84 5.32 25.13
C ASP A 36 22.32 3.88 24.96
N VAL A 37 22.65 3.52 23.72
CA VAL A 37 22.92 2.15 23.31
C VAL A 37 24.05 2.03 22.32
N ALA A 38 24.74 0.90 22.36
CA ALA A 38 25.59 0.43 21.28
C ALA A 38 24.80 -0.50 20.35
N VAL A 39 25.04 -0.36 19.05
CA VAL A 39 24.47 -1.21 18.01
C VAL A 39 25.59 -2.02 17.37
N ASP A 40 25.57 -3.33 17.61
CA ASP A 40 26.59 -4.25 17.11
C ASP A 40 26.02 -5.07 15.93
N LEU A 41 26.49 -4.75 14.72
CA LEU A 41 26.05 -5.39 13.48
C LEU A 41 26.58 -6.82 13.33
N GLU A 42 27.69 -7.16 13.97
CA GLU A 42 28.26 -8.52 13.91
C GLU A 42 27.45 -9.50 14.76
N SER A 43 27.18 -9.12 16.02
CA SER A 43 26.38 -9.93 16.95
C SER A 43 24.88 -9.74 16.82
N GLU A 44 24.42 -8.83 15.92
CA GLU A 44 23.00 -8.51 15.68
C GLU A 44 22.29 -8.14 17.00
N SER A 45 22.89 -7.24 17.77
CA SER A 45 22.42 -6.87 19.09
C SER A 45 22.41 -5.36 19.34
N VAL A 46 21.51 -4.94 20.25
CA VAL A 46 21.42 -3.58 20.79
C VAL A 46 21.56 -3.67 22.30
N TYR A 47 22.52 -2.96 22.89
CA TYR A 47 22.75 -3.03 24.33
C TYR A 47 23.15 -1.69 24.92
N GLY A 48 22.71 -1.44 26.15
CA GLY A 48 22.94 -0.19 26.84
C GLY A 48 21.86 0.07 27.89
N HIS A 49 21.28 1.27 27.84
CA HIS A 49 20.21 1.61 28.77
C HIS A 49 19.22 2.62 28.14
N VAL A 50 18.01 2.62 28.71
CA VAL A 50 17.01 3.66 28.45
C VAL A 50 16.63 4.34 29.78
N VAL A 51 16.37 5.65 29.72
CA VAL A 51 15.88 6.44 30.86
C VAL A 51 14.56 7.07 30.50
N HIS A 52 13.48 6.74 31.23
CA HIS A 52 12.18 7.37 31.12
C HIS A 52 12.01 8.44 32.20
N THR A 53 11.61 9.64 31.84
CA THR A 53 11.13 10.67 32.75
C THR A 53 9.62 10.67 32.71
N LEU A 54 8.95 10.38 33.80
CA LEU A 54 7.50 10.15 33.83
C LEU A 54 6.83 10.61 35.13
N SER A 55 5.51 10.80 35.06
CA SER A 55 4.63 11.08 36.19
C SER A 55 3.42 10.14 36.19
N PRO A 56 2.92 9.65 37.35
CA PRO A 56 1.70 8.87 37.40
C PRO A 56 0.45 9.69 37.14
N PHE A 57 -0.60 9.09 36.56
CA PHE A 57 -1.93 9.70 36.53
C PHE A 57 -2.69 9.57 37.86
N SER A 58 -2.35 8.59 38.67
CA SER A 58 -3.02 8.34 39.96
C SER A 58 -2.36 9.04 41.14
N ARG A 59 -3.10 9.16 42.26
CA ARG A 59 -2.56 9.72 43.55
C ARG A 59 -1.59 8.78 44.24
N SER A 60 -1.65 7.50 43.92
CA SER A 60 -0.81 6.46 44.51
C SER A 60 -0.64 5.33 43.54
N LEU A 61 0.51 5.25 42.92
CA LEU A 61 0.90 4.20 41.98
C LEU A 61 1.92 3.30 42.65
N GLU A 62 1.63 2.02 42.78
CA GLU A 62 2.50 1.02 43.44
C GLU A 62 3.29 0.19 42.41
N SER A 63 2.78 0.08 41.18
CA SER A 63 3.41 -0.66 40.08
C SER A 63 2.89 -0.17 38.73
N PHE A 64 3.69 -0.38 37.68
CA PHE A 64 3.29 -0.19 36.28
C PHE A 64 4.14 -1.13 35.42
N TYR A 65 3.82 -1.17 34.11
CA TYR A 65 4.60 -1.97 33.16
C TYR A 65 4.98 -1.16 31.93
N LEU A 66 6.07 -1.59 31.32
CA LEU A 66 6.50 -1.20 29.97
C LEU A 66 6.48 -2.44 29.08
N ASP A 67 6.40 -2.22 27.77
CA ASP A 67 6.56 -3.28 26.79
C ASP A 67 8.05 -3.58 26.62
N ALA A 68 8.42 -4.85 26.57
CA ALA A 68 9.79 -5.32 26.40
C ALA A 68 9.77 -6.78 25.93
N GLU A 69 10.30 -7.09 24.77
CA GLU A 69 10.41 -8.44 24.21
C GLU A 69 11.80 -8.63 23.58
N ASP A 70 12.23 -9.85 23.36
CA ASP A 70 13.53 -10.21 22.75
C ASP A 70 14.76 -9.64 23.47
N MET A 71 14.68 -9.37 24.76
CA MET A 71 15.77 -8.75 25.54
C MET A 71 15.99 -9.35 26.93
N THR A 72 17.17 -9.13 27.44
CA THR A 72 17.51 -9.43 28.83
C THR A 72 17.64 -8.15 29.64
N ILE A 73 16.77 -7.95 30.62
CA ILE A 73 16.83 -6.84 31.56
C ILE A 73 17.85 -7.19 32.64
N ARG A 74 18.84 -6.31 32.83
CA ARG A 74 19.93 -6.52 33.80
C ARG A 74 19.65 -5.82 35.13
N ARG A 75 19.09 -4.60 35.05
CA ARG A 75 18.90 -3.75 36.22
C ARG A 75 17.84 -2.70 35.94
N VAL A 76 17.04 -2.39 36.96
CA VAL A 76 16.08 -1.28 36.90
C VAL A 76 16.28 -0.37 38.11
N ARG A 77 16.32 0.95 37.89
CA ARG A 77 16.51 1.96 38.95
C ARG A 77 15.43 3.05 38.85
N LEU A 78 14.87 3.41 39.99
CA LEU A 78 13.97 4.57 40.14
C LEU A 78 14.72 5.67 40.89
N ASN A 79 14.94 6.83 40.29
CA ASN A 79 15.71 7.94 40.85
C ASN A 79 17.06 7.41 41.43
N ASP A 80 17.79 6.68 40.61
CA ASP A 80 19.10 6.03 40.92
C ASP A 80 19.09 4.94 41.97
N LYS A 81 17.94 4.54 42.51
CA LYS A 81 17.81 3.42 43.48
C LYS A 81 17.27 2.18 42.77
N ASP A 82 17.89 1.04 43.04
CA ASP A 82 17.42 -0.25 42.51
C ASP A 82 16.00 -0.54 42.98
N ILE A 83 15.17 -1.02 42.07
CA ILE A 83 13.81 -1.48 42.35
C ILE A 83 13.60 -2.90 41.82
N GLY A 84 12.60 -3.59 42.40
CA GLY A 84 12.21 -4.92 41.94
C GLY A 84 11.49 -4.84 40.59
N PHE A 85 11.75 -5.81 39.76
CA PHE A 85 11.05 -5.99 38.48
C PHE A 85 10.80 -7.47 38.19
N ASP A 86 9.80 -7.71 37.33
CA ASP A 86 9.54 -9.02 36.76
C ASP A 86 9.39 -8.85 35.25
N HIS A 87 10.13 -9.61 34.44
CA HIS A 87 10.07 -9.59 32.99
C HIS A 87 9.48 -10.93 32.53
N THR A 88 8.22 -10.88 32.14
CA THR A 88 7.43 -12.06 31.76
C THR A 88 6.74 -11.82 30.43
N GLY A 89 7.07 -12.64 29.44
CA GLY A 89 6.54 -12.50 28.07
C GLY A 89 7.02 -11.20 27.42
N ASP A 90 6.05 -10.36 27.01
CA ASP A 90 6.27 -9.08 26.36
C ASP A 90 6.18 -7.87 27.31
N LYS A 91 6.16 -8.11 28.65
CA LYS A 91 5.98 -7.06 29.67
C LYS A 91 7.07 -7.05 30.71
N LEU A 92 7.57 -5.84 30.98
CA LEU A 92 8.44 -5.53 32.09
C LEU A 92 7.64 -4.86 33.20
N HIS A 93 7.29 -5.61 34.25
CA HIS A 93 6.57 -5.12 35.41
C HIS A 93 7.54 -4.51 36.42
N LEU A 94 7.26 -3.28 36.85
CA LEU A 94 8.06 -2.51 37.78
C LEU A 94 7.32 -2.38 39.12
N SER A 95 7.91 -2.83 40.21
CA SER A 95 7.35 -2.75 41.57
C SER A 95 8.03 -1.64 42.37
N LEU A 96 7.25 -0.68 42.83
CA LEU A 96 7.75 0.50 43.51
C LEU A 96 7.84 0.24 45.02
N ALA A 97 9.01 0.44 45.61
CA ALA A 97 9.21 0.26 47.04
C ALA A 97 8.38 1.22 47.92
N LYS A 98 8.01 2.38 47.34
CA LYS A 98 7.05 3.35 47.87
C LYS A 98 6.18 3.83 46.73
N PRO A 99 4.85 3.98 46.97
CA PRO A 99 3.98 4.55 45.96
C PRO A 99 4.43 5.95 45.56
N ILE A 100 4.24 6.27 44.26
CA ILE A 100 4.45 7.62 43.72
C ILE A 100 3.10 8.22 43.26
N GLY A 101 2.97 9.54 43.37
CA GLY A 101 1.71 10.23 43.08
C GLY A 101 1.84 11.16 41.87
N TRP A 102 0.72 11.67 41.37
CA TRP A 102 0.62 12.53 40.21
C TRP A 102 1.44 13.83 40.24
N LEU A 103 1.90 14.24 41.45
CA LEU A 103 2.79 15.40 41.59
C LEU A 103 4.28 15.03 41.57
N ASP A 104 4.58 13.74 41.55
CA ASP A 104 5.95 13.25 41.46
C ASP A 104 6.39 13.11 40.01
N THR A 105 7.55 13.65 39.68
CA THR A 105 8.26 13.33 38.44
C THR A 105 9.44 12.47 38.79
N VAL A 106 9.53 11.30 38.19
CA VAL A 106 10.58 10.33 38.50
C VAL A 106 11.33 9.90 37.23
N THR A 107 12.55 9.44 37.42
CA THR A 107 13.35 8.80 36.36
C THR A 107 13.41 7.32 36.55
N VAL A 108 13.16 6.56 35.48
CA VAL A 108 13.30 5.09 35.49
C VAL A 108 14.38 4.73 34.49
N ARG A 109 15.50 4.21 34.98
CA ARG A 109 16.60 3.72 34.15
C ARG A 109 16.56 2.20 34.09
N ILE A 110 16.66 1.66 32.88
CA ILE A 110 16.64 0.23 32.57
C ILE A 110 17.90 -0.11 31.80
N ASP A 111 18.77 -0.96 32.37
CA ASP A 111 19.96 -1.45 31.70
C ASP A 111 19.62 -2.84 31.08
N TYR A 112 19.87 -3.00 29.76
CA TYR A 112 19.40 -4.19 29.00
C TYR A 112 20.33 -4.60 27.85
N THR A 113 20.08 -5.78 27.31
CA THR A 113 20.60 -6.24 26.01
C THR A 113 19.46 -6.87 25.23
N ALA A 114 19.25 -6.43 24.00
CA ALA A 114 18.25 -6.95 23.08
C ALA A 114 18.90 -7.72 21.93
N TYR A 115 18.21 -8.78 21.49
CA TYR A 115 18.48 -9.57 20.28
C TYR A 115 17.20 -9.59 19.45
N PRO A 116 16.86 -8.48 18.79
CA PRO A 116 15.55 -8.28 18.23
C PRO A 116 15.28 -9.20 17.04
N ARG A 117 14.11 -9.84 17.03
CA ARG A 117 13.55 -10.57 15.90
C ARG A 117 12.61 -9.68 15.05
N ARG A 118 12.21 -8.52 15.61
CA ARG A 118 11.37 -7.48 15.03
C ARG A 118 11.88 -6.13 15.53
N GLY A 119 11.34 -5.04 14.99
CA GLY A 119 11.68 -3.70 15.44
C GLY A 119 13.05 -3.21 15.00
N THR A 120 14.07 -4.07 14.98
CA THR A 120 15.39 -3.78 14.38
C THR A 120 15.81 -4.94 13.48
N PHE A 121 16.32 -4.60 12.31
CA PHE A 121 16.75 -5.56 11.29
C PHE A 121 18.23 -5.34 10.98
N PHE A 122 18.98 -6.42 10.92
CA PHE A 122 20.40 -6.42 10.63
C PHE A 122 20.64 -7.02 9.26
N ILE A 123 21.32 -6.28 8.39
CA ILE A 123 21.70 -6.69 7.04
C ILE A 123 23.21 -6.67 6.97
N LYS A 124 23.78 -7.77 6.50
CA LYS A 124 25.24 -7.87 6.32
C LYS A 124 25.58 -8.72 5.10
N PRO A 125 26.73 -8.44 4.46
CA PRO A 125 27.24 -9.31 3.41
C PRO A 125 27.60 -10.68 3.95
N ASP A 126 27.61 -11.68 3.08
CA ASP A 126 28.16 -13.00 3.35
C ASP A 126 28.93 -13.52 2.12
N GLU A 127 29.53 -14.69 2.20
CA GLU A 127 30.29 -15.28 1.09
C GLU A 127 29.47 -15.44 -0.20
N THR A 128 28.16 -15.59 -0.08
CA THR A 128 27.25 -15.78 -1.21
C THR A 128 26.76 -14.46 -1.81
N TYR A 129 26.53 -13.47 -0.98
CA TYR A 129 26.09 -12.11 -1.36
C TYR A 129 27.03 -11.07 -0.76
N PRO A 130 28.27 -10.96 -1.28
CA PRO A 130 29.30 -10.06 -0.75
C PRO A 130 28.97 -8.57 -0.95
N ASP A 131 28.10 -8.26 -1.92
CA ASP A 131 27.70 -6.89 -2.27
C ASP A 131 26.52 -6.36 -1.41
N LYS A 132 26.01 -7.14 -0.46
CA LYS A 132 24.99 -6.63 0.46
C LYS A 132 25.60 -5.55 1.36
N PRO A 133 24.83 -4.49 1.67
CA PRO A 133 25.31 -3.47 2.57
C PRO A 133 25.40 -3.97 4.02
N TRP A 134 26.33 -3.41 4.80
CA TRP A 134 26.29 -3.46 6.25
C TRP A 134 25.29 -2.44 6.75
N GLN A 135 24.18 -2.90 7.36
CA GLN A 135 23.13 -2.03 7.89
C GLN A 135 22.46 -2.61 9.13
N ALA A 136 22.07 -1.72 10.04
CA ALA A 136 21.00 -1.99 11.00
C ALA A 136 19.98 -0.86 10.87
N TRP A 137 18.69 -1.20 10.78
CA TRP A 137 17.61 -0.22 10.68
C TRP A 137 16.38 -0.69 11.45
N THR A 138 15.59 0.29 11.91
CA THR A 138 14.39 0.05 12.71
C THR A 138 13.12 0.10 11.88
N GLN A 139 12.09 -0.66 12.29
CA GLN A 139 10.70 -0.55 11.85
C GLN A 139 9.81 -0.68 13.08
N GLY A 140 9.36 0.45 13.60
CA GLY A 140 8.57 0.50 14.84
C GLY A 140 7.08 0.30 14.64
N GLU A 141 6.52 0.67 13.49
CA GLU A 141 5.10 0.46 13.21
C GLU A 141 4.82 -1.04 12.93
N GLU A 142 3.82 -1.65 13.54
CA GLU A 142 2.78 -1.00 14.37
C GLU A 142 3.21 -0.75 15.83
N MET A 143 3.77 -1.74 16.49
CA MET A 143 4.21 -1.72 17.88
C MET A 143 5.39 -2.70 18.02
N ASP A 144 6.49 -2.41 17.32
CA ASP A 144 7.64 -3.30 17.23
C ASP A 144 8.91 -2.71 17.89
N ASN A 145 8.89 -1.44 18.33
CA ASN A 145 10.06 -0.85 18.98
C ASN A 145 10.39 -1.49 20.35
N HIS A 146 9.39 -2.08 21.01
CA HIS A 146 9.65 -2.79 22.28
C HIS A 146 10.46 -4.08 22.15
N HIS A 147 10.82 -4.49 20.92
CA HIS A 147 11.76 -5.59 20.68
C HIS A 147 13.24 -5.18 20.82
N TRP A 148 13.54 -3.87 20.74
CA TRP A 148 14.92 -3.39 20.88
C TRP A 148 15.11 -2.36 22.01
N VAL A 149 14.04 -1.76 22.51
CA VAL A 149 14.10 -0.81 23.64
C VAL A 149 12.85 -0.97 24.53
N PRO A 150 13.01 -1.10 25.88
CA PRO A 150 11.87 -1.16 26.79
C PRO A 150 11.13 0.18 26.81
N LEU A 151 9.83 0.21 26.43
CA LEU A 151 9.03 1.44 26.40
C LEU A 151 7.52 1.15 26.43
N TYR A 152 6.69 2.17 26.48
CA TYR A 152 5.26 2.06 26.29
C TYR A 152 4.97 2.16 24.78
N ASP A 153 4.74 1.01 24.13
CA ASP A 153 4.63 0.91 22.66
C ASP A 153 3.18 0.93 22.20
N TYR A 154 2.57 2.12 22.26
CA TYR A 154 1.20 2.33 21.75
C TYR A 154 1.00 3.79 21.33
N PRO A 155 0.21 4.09 20.27
CA PRO A 155 0.15 5.44 19.67
C PRO A 155 -0.57 6.51 20.51
N ASN A 156 -1.12 6.20 21.69
CA ASN A 156 -1.81 7.18 22.54
C ASN A 156 -0.90 7.91 23.56
N GLU A 157 0.40 7.74 23.45
CA GLU A 157 1.41 8.41 24.26
C GLU A 157 2.38 9.17 23.38
N LYS A 158 2.62 10.45 23.67
CA LYS A 158 3.63 11.27 22.99
C LYS A 158 4.66 11.80 23.95
N SER A 159 5.93 11.62 23.61
CA SER A 159 7.09 12.05 24.43
C SER A 159 8.14 12.69 23.55
N THR A 160 9.04 13.48 24.13
CA THR A 160 10.29 13.88 23.46
C THR A 160 11.35 12.78 23.59
N PHE A 161 12.32 12.76 22.68
CA PHE A 161 13.30 11.67 22.60
C PHE A 161 14.74 12.15 22.43
N GLU A 162 15.68 11.45 23.07
CA GLU A 162 17.11 11.50 22.74
C GLU A 162 17.60 10.09 22.39
N THR A 163 18.39 9.99 21.32
CA THR A 163 19.00 8.72 20.91
C THR A 163 20.51 8.89 20.82
N ILE A 164 21.24 8.17 21.65
CA ILE A 164 22.70 8.14 21.68
C ILE A 164 23.13 6.77 21.17
N LEU A 165 23.78 6.76 20.02
CA LEU A 165 24.16 5.55 19.28
C LEU A 165 25.68 5.42 19.22
N THR A 166 26.23 4.40 19.84
CA THR A 166 27.64 4.03 19.73
C THR A 166 27.80 2.91 18.72
N VAL A 167 28.59 3.13 17.68
CA VAL A 167 28.80 2.22 16.55
C VAL A 167 30.27 2.19 16.13
N ASP A 168 30.69 1.15 15.40
CA ASP A 168 32.02 1.12 14.75
C ASP A 168 32.22 2.37 13.89
N GLN A 169 33.42 2.96 13.96
CA GLN A 169 33.78 4.22 13.28
C GLN A 169 33.56 4.24 11.75
N LYS A 170 33.52 3.05 11.12
CA LYS A 170 33.26 2.91 9.68
C LYS A 170 31.81 3.24 9.30
N PHE A 171 30.88 3.20 10.27
CA PHE A 171 29.47 3.41 10.04
C PHE A 171 29.02 4.83 10.36
N LYS A 172 27.99 5.28 9.66
CA LYS A 172 27.17 6.41 10.04
C LYS A 172 25.98 5.91 10.86
N ALA A 173 25.58 6.67 11.89
CA ALA A 173 24.37 6.40 12.66
C ALA A 173 23.45 7.62 12.59
N VAL A 174 22.27 7.46 11.98
CA VAL A 174 21.29 8.53 11.77
C VAL A 174 20.05 8.20 12.57
N SER A 175 19.45 9.21 13.24
CA SER A 175 18.23 9.06 14.03
C SER A 175 17.33 10.27 13.93
N ASN A 176 16.19 10.26 14.63
CA ASN A 176 15.21 11.36 14.66
C ASN A 176 15.83 12.65 15.24
N GLY A 177 15.32 13.82 14.80
CA GLY A 177 15.68 15.12 15.31
C GLY A 177 17.04 15.64 14.86
N GLU A 178 17.58 16.63 15.56
CA GLU A 178 18.85 17.28 15.26
C GLU A 178 20.06 16.51 15.82
N LEU A 179 21.20 16.58 15.12
CA LEU A 179 22.45 16.05 15.62
C LEU A 179 23.04 16.99 16.68
N VAL A 180 22.99 16.58 17.94
CA VAL A 180 23.53 17.35 19.07
C VAL A 180 25.05 17.29 19.11
N SER A 181 25.64 16.09 18.95
CA SER A 181 27.08 15.89 18.94
C SER A 181 27.50 14.60 18.27
N LEU A 182 28.74 14.57 17.78
CA LEU A 182 29.47 13.40 17.33
C LEU A 182 30.77 13.33 18.10
N SER A 183 31.05 12.21 18.76
CA SER A 183 32.28 11.95 19.50
C SER A 183 33.01 10.76 18.92
N GLU A 184 34.30 10.92 18.70
CA GLU A 184 35.23 9.83 18.30
C GLU A 184 35.83 9.22 19.57
N ASN A 185 35.66 7.92 19.78
CA ASN A 185 36.10 7.21 20.96
C ASN A 185 37.49 6.58 20.75
N GLN A 186 38.25 6.38 21.81
CA GLN A 186 39.61 5.79 21.73
C GLN A 186 39.60 4.30 21.36
N ASP A 187 38.45 3.64 21.49
CA ASP A 187 38.27 2.21 21.18
C ASP A 187 37.91 1.94 19.71
N GLY A 188 37.92 2.97 18.86
CA GLY A 188 37.57 2.86 17.44
C GLY A 188 36.09 2.90 17.14
N THR A 189 35.27 3.35 18.09
CA THR A 189 33.85 3.61 17.88
C THR A 189 33.55 5.11 17.77
N HIS A 190 32.38 5.42 17.19
CA HIS A 190 31.82 6.78 17.17
C HIS A 190 30.50 6.78 17.96
N THR A 191 30.26 7.84 18.75
CA THR A 191 29.00 8.07 19.46
C THR A 191 28.28 9.25 18.85
N TRP A 192 27.09 9.00 18.31
CA TRP A 192 26.19 9.95 17.70
C TRP A 192 25.06 10.28 18.66
N HIS A 193 24.87 11.56 19.02
CA HIS A 193 23.81 12.01 19.89
C HIS A 193 22.79 12.82 19.09
N TRP A 194 21.56 12.29 18.97
CA TRP A 194 20.43 12.91 18.29
C TRP A 194 19.36 13.30 19.31
N ARG A 195 18.60 14.36 19.03
CA ARG A 195 17.51 14.82 19.89
C ARG A 195 16.32 15.23 19.02
N GLU A 196 15.15 14.69 19.34
CA GLU A 196 13.85 15.12 18.84
C GLU A 196 13.15 15.95 19.90
N ASN A 197 12.96 17.25 19.61
CA ASN A 197 12.43 18.23 20.55
C ASN A 197 10.90 18.26 20.58
N PHE A 198 10.23 17.67 19.58
CA PHE A 198 8.78 17.64 19.48
C PHE A 198 8.21 16.33 20.00
N PRO A 199 7.05 16.37 20.69
CA PRO A 199 6.42 15.15 21.19
C PRO A 199 5.98 14.23 20.05
N MET A 200 6.47 12.98 20.08
CA MET A 200 6.11 11.95 19.11
C MET A 200 5.74 10.63 19.80
N VAL A 201 5.09 9.76 19.06
CA VAL A 201 4.71 8.41 19.51
C VAL A 201 5.86 7.44 19.38
N ALA A 202 5.86 6.39 20.22
CA ALA A 202 6.95 5.43 20.31
C ALA A 202 7.27 4.71 18.99
N TYR A 203 6.29 4.36 18.15
CA TYR A 203 6.54 3.61 16.92
C TYR A 203 7.33 4.40 15.87
N LEU A 204 7.42 5.75 16.01
CA LEU A 204 8.19 6.63 15.12
C LEU A 204 9.65 6.79 15.53
N ILE A 205 10.05 6.25 16.69
CA ILE A 205 11.47 6.23 17.10
C ILE A 205 12.25 5.37 16.11
N SER A 206 13.32 5.92 15.58
CA SER A 206 14.04 5.27 14.52
C SER A 206 15.54 5.55 14.57
N PHE A 207 16.32 4.56 14.15
CA PHE A 207 17.71 4.74 13.76
C PHE A 207 18.05 3.91 12.52
N VAL A 208 19.08 4.36 11.81
CA VAL A 208 19.75 3.57 10.79
C VAL A 208 21.26 3.67 11.00
N VAL A 209 21.94 2.52 10.97
CA VAL A 209 23.40 2.41 11.02
C VAL A 209 23.88 1.74 9.74
N GLY A 210 24.91 2.28 9.08
CA GLY A 210 25.45 1.67 7.87
C GLY A 210 26.48 2.55 7.13
N GLU A 211 26.90 2.08 5.98
CA GLU A 211 27.82 2.80 5.10
C GLU A 211 27.02 3.69 4.12
N TYR A 212 26.96 4.98 4.43
CA TYR A 212 26.18 5.95 3.65
C TYR A 212 27.01 7.14 3.18
N VAL A 213 26.59 7.69 2.03
CA VAL A 213 26.92 9.05 1.62
C VAL A 213 25.69 9.94 1.81
N LYS A 214 25.93 11.18 2.28
CA LYS A 214 24.89 12.18 2.46
C LYS A 214 24.90 13.13 1.25
N VAL A 215 23.75 13.27 0.59
CA VAL A 215 23.49 14.29 -0.42
C VAL A 215 22.65 15.37 0.22
N GLU A 216 23.15 16.60 0.25
CA GLU A 216 22.54 17.72 0.96
C GLU A 216 21.61 18.51 0.03
N ASP A 217 20.47 18.93 0.57
CA ASP A 217 19.48 19.82 -0.01
C ASP A 217 18.87 20.67 1.11
N SER A 218 17.94 21.58 0.80
CA SER A 218 17.32 22.41 1.81
C SER A 218 15.94 22.93 1.40
N TYR A 219 15.08 23.13 2.38
CA TYR A 219 13.86 23.92 2.26
C TYR A 219 13.92 25.10 3.21
N LYS A 220 14.06 26.33 2.68
CA LYS A 220 14.34 27.53 3.51
C LYS A 220 15.60 27.28 4.36
N ASP A 221 15.48 27.40 5.69
CA ASP A 221 16.56 27.17 6.65
C ASP A 221 16.58 25.71 7.18
N ILE A 222 15.68 24.86 6.71
CA ILE A 222 15.55 23.47 7.15
C ILE A 222 16.45 22.57 6.30
N PRO A 223 17.40 21.83 6.90
CA PRO A 223 18.19 20.85 6.17
C PRO A 223 17.32 19.71 5.64
N VAL A 224 17.49 19.35 4.38
CA VAL A 224 16.90 18.18 3.73
C VAL A 224 18.04 17.32 3.23
N ASN A 225 18.18 16.09 3.71
CA ASN A 225 19.30 15.25 3.35
C ASN A 225 18.83 13.92 2.79
N TYR A 226 19.58 13.37 1.84
CA TYR A 226 19.35 12.07 1.24
C TYR A 226 20.53 11.16 1.57
N TRP A 227 20.30 10.14 2.39
CA TRP A 227 21.29 9.16 2.80
C TRP A 227 21.18 7.94 1.88
N VAL A 228 22.15 7.78 0.99
CA VAL A 228 22.13 6.77 -0.06
C VAL A 228 23.42 5.97 -0.07
N TYR A 229 23.43 4.81 -0.75
CA TYR A 229 24.67 4.07 -0.99
C TYR A 229 25.56 4.88 -1.94
N LYS A 230 26.86 4.68 -1.82
CA LYS A 230 27.85 5.38 -2.65
C LYS A 230 27.54 5.25 -4.15
N ASP A 231 27.12 4.07 -4.59
CA ASP A 231 26.84 3.79 -5.99
C ASP A 231 25.53 4.44 -6.48
N ASN A 232 24.64 4.83 -5.55
CA ASN A 232 23.37 5.51 -5.87
C ASN A 232 23.43 7.04 -5.71
N GLN A 233 24.60 7.61 -5.45
CA GLN A 233 24.73 9.06 -5.21
C GLN A 233 24.23 9.90 -6.40
N ASN A 234 24.43 9.44 -7.62
CA ASN A 234 24.00 10.15 -8.83
C ASN A 234 22.50 10.12 -9.07
N GLU A 235 21.79 9.13 -8.54
CA GLU A 235 20.34 8.96 -8.64
C GLU A 235 19.57 9.70 -7.52
N ALA A 236 20.25 10.12 -6.45
CA ALA A 236 19.62 10.73 -5.28
C ALA A 236 18.71 11.91 -5.64
N MET A 237 19.20 12.88 -6.42
CA MET A 237 18.42 14.03 -6.84
C MET A 237 17.28 13.67 -7.79
N ARG A 238 17.39 12.59 -8.58
CA ARG A 238 16.29 12.10 -9.41
C ARG A 238 15.18 11.50 -8.54
N SER A 239 15.55 10.77 -7.50
CA SER A 239 14.61 10.05 -6.64
C SER A 239 13.99 10.94 -5.56
N PHE A 240 14.72 11.93 -5.04
CA PHE A 240 14.31 12.70 -3.86
C PHE A 240 14.24 14.22 -4.08
N GLY A 241 14.84 14.75 -5.14
CA GLY A 241 15.05 16.19 -5.32
C GLY A 241 13.77 17.05 -5.49
N LEU A 242 12.59 16.46 -5.54
CA LEU A 242 11.32 17.20 -5.46
C LEU A 242 10.86 17.45 -4.01
N THR A 243 11.56 16.95 -3.00
CA THR A 243 11.18 17.08 -1.59
C THR A 243 10.99 18.52 -1.13
N PRO A 244 11.90 19.49 -1.42
CA PRO A 244 11.69 20.89 -1.03
C PRO A 244 10.44 21.52 -1.66
N ASP A 245 10.11 21.14 -2.90
CA ASP A 245 8.90 21.60 -3.60
C ASP A 245 7.63 21.01 -2.95
N MET A 246 7.68 19.75 -2.52
CA MET A 246 6.62 19.09 -1.77
C MET A 246 6.41 19.75 -0.39
N MET A 247 7.48 20.05 0.34
CA MET A 247 7.42 20.73 1.64
C MET A 247 6.73 22.11 1.51
N LYS A 248 7.08 22.85 0.47
CA LYS A 248 6.42 24.12 0.16
C LYS A 248 4.92 23.93 -0.07
N TYR A 249 4.56 23.03 -0.95
CA TYR A 249 3.16 22.78 -1.30
C TYR A 249 2.34 22.33 -0.08
N PHE A 250 2.86 21.40 0.72
CA PHE A 250 2.16 20.93 1.91
C PHE A 250 2.03 22.02 2.98
N GLY A 251 3.05 22.83 3.19
CA GLY A 251 2.97 24.00 4.07
C GLY A 251 1.85 24.97 3.67
N GLU A 252 1.74 25.27 2.37
CA GLU A 252 0.70 26.14 1.83
C GLU A 252 -0.71 25.58 2.02
N VAL A 253 -0.96 24.30 1.66
CA VAL A 253 -2.31 23.72 1.70
C VAL A 253 -2.76 23.34 3.11
N THR A 254 -1.86 22.90 3.98
CA THR A 254 -2.16 22.58 5.38
C THR A 254 -2.26 23.83 6.26
N GLY A 255 -1.68 24.96 5.81
CA GLY A 255 -1.59 26.21 6.58
C GLY A 255 -0.67 26.11 7.80
N VAL A 256 0.19 25.09 7.86
CA VAL A 256 1.24 24.86 8.85
C VAL A 256 2.51 24.51 8.09
N GLU A 257 3.56 25.33 8.24
CA GLU A 257 4.88 25.03 7.66
C GLU A 257 5.40 23.68 8.14
N TYR A 258 6.45 23.16 7.50
CA TYR A 258 7.08 21.91 7.93
C TYR A 258 7.44 22.00 9.42
N PRO A 259 6.96 21.05 10.26
CA PRO A 259 6.92 21.29 11.70
C PRO A 259 8.19 20.94 12.49
N TYR A 260 9.26 20.47 11.83
CA TYR A 260 10.45 19.89 12.50
C TYR A 260 11.76 20.55 12.04
N GLU A 261 12.87 20.21 12.73
CA GLU A 261 14.18 20.84 12.55
C GLU A 261 14.92 20.42 11.28
N LYS A 262 14.67 19.23 10.79
CA LYS A 262 15.30 18.67 9.59
C LYS A 262 14.33 17.73 8.87
N TYR A 263 14.68 17.32 7.66
CA TYR A 263 14.05 16.17 7.01
C TYR A 263 15.09 15.31 6.31
N ASP A 264 15.35 14.13 6.86
CA ASP A 264 16.24 13.14 6.26
C ASP A 264 15.43 12.03 5.59
N GLN A 265 15.87 11.59 4.44
CA GLN A 265 15.38 10.39 3.76
C GLN A 265 16.55 9.41 3.61
N ILE A 266 16.36 8.19 4.05
CA ILE A 266 17.39 7.16 4.02
C ILE A 266 16.90 5.90 3.33
N ILE A 267 17.73 5.32 2.45
CA ILE A 267 17.40 4.06 1.79
C ILE A 267 17.89 2.88 2.64
N VAL A 268 17.07 1.84 2.72
CA VAL A 268 17.41 0.62 3.46
C VAL A 268 17.17 -0.62 2.62
N ALA A 269 18.06 -1.60 2.75
CA ALA A 269 18.00 -2.87 2.03
C ALA A 269 16.98 -3.82 2.70
N ASP A 270 16.41 -4.71 1.90
CA ASP A 270 15.46 -5.76 2.34
C ASP A 270 14.21 -5.20 3.03
N PHE A 271 13.88 -3.95 2.80
CA PHE A 271 12.72 -3.31 3.42
C PHE A 271 11.40 -3.93 2.92
N MET A 272 10.55 -4.34 3.87
CA MET A 272 9.30 -5.04 3.57
C MET A 272 8.19 -4.13 3.02
N PHE A 273 8.32 -2.81 3.17
CA PHE A 273 7.38 -1.77 2.72
C PHE A 273 7.99 -0.90 1.62
N GLY A 274 7.25 0.12 1.18
CA GLY A 274 7.78 1.16 0.28
C GLY A 274 8.56 2.22 1.03
N GLY A 275 7.95 2.78 2.06
CA GLY A 275 8.49 3.77 2.96
C GLY A 275 7.99 3.55 4.40
N MET A 276 8.51 4.36 5.31
CA MET A 276 8.08 4.51 6.70
C MET A 276 8.35 5.94 7.15
N GLU A 277 7.34 6.57 7.65
CA GLU A 277 7.25 7.98 7.97
C GLU A 277 8.04 8.44 9.21
N ASN A 278 8.92 7.67 9.77
CA ASN A 278 9.62 8.04 11.01
C ASN A 278 9.97 9.53 11.06
N ILE A 279 9.55 10.21 12.13
CA ILE A 279 9.69 11.67 12.27
C ILE A 279 11.10 12.10 11.92
N THR A 280 11.23 13.07 11.00
CA THR A 280 12.50 13.66 10.56
C THR A 280 13.49 12.69 9.90
N LEU A 281 13.20 11.39 9.83
CA LEU A 281 14.06 10.34 9.25
C LEU A 281 13.21 9.29 8.53
N THR A 282 12.64 9.63 7.41
CA THR A 282 11.87 8.70 6.57
C THR A 282 12.77 7.58 6.04
N HIS A 283 12.38 6.33 6.30
CA HIS A 283 13.01 5.18 5.65
C HIS A 283 12.35 4.91 4.31
N ASN A 284 13.15 4.68 3.28
CA ASN A 284 12.68 4.29 1.95
C ASN A 284 13.33 2.96 1.57
N THR A 285 12.59 2.08 0.89
CA THR A 285 13.24 0.94 0.24
C THR A 285 14.31 1.42 -0.75
N ASP A 286 15.43 0.73 -0.83
CA ASP A 286 16.48 1.03 -1.80
C ASP A 286 16.01 0.93 -3.26
N ARG A 287 14.89 0.23 -3.50
CA ARG A 287 14.17 0.18 -4.80
C ARG A 287 13.61 1.53 -5.24
N THR A 288 13.60 2.53 -4.35
CA THR A 288 13.22 3.92 -4.64
C THR A 288 14.24 4.61 -5.52
N MET A 289 15.50 4.13 -5.50
CA MET A 289 16.57 4.65 -6.36
C MET A 289 16.38 4.15 -7.80
N TYR A 290 16.33 5.06 -8.76
CA TYR A 290 16.15 4.70 -10.17
C TYR A 290 16.88 5.62 -11.14
N ASP A 291 17.30 5.04 -12.26
CA ASP A 291 17.99 5.72 -13.34
C ASP A 291 17.03 6.22 -14.45
N GLN A 292 17.60 6.85 -15.47
CA GLN A 292 16.83 7.34 -16.62
C GLN A 292 16.19 6.22 -17.47
N PHE A 293 16.66 5.00 -17.38
CA PHE A 293 16.15 3.87 -18.18
C PHE A 293 14.94 3.22 -17.51
N ALA A 294 14.78 3.38 -16.20
CA ALA A 294 13.57 3.01 -15.49
C ALA A 294 12.43 4.02 -15.67
N ALA A 295 12.77 5.32 -15.81
CA ALA A 295 11.77 6.37 -16.06
C ALA A 295 11.20 6.28 -17.51
N PRO A 296 9.93 6.67 -17.74
CA PRO A 296 8.91 7.15 -16.80
C PRO A 296 8.07 6.03 -16.15
N ASP A 297 8.47 4.77 -16.31
CA ASP A 297 7.71 3.62 -15.79
C ASP A 297 7.77 3.53 -14.26
N VAL A 298 8.88 4.04 -13.69
CA VAL A 298 9.12 4.20 -12.26
C VAL A 298 9.27 5.68 -11.97
N SER A 299 8.70 6.10 -10.86
CA SER A 299 8.86 7.40 -10.23
C SER A 299 8.72 7.20 -8.71
N SER A 300 9.58 7.84 -7.93
CA SER A 300 9.51 7.88 -6.47
C SER A 300 8.55 8.95 -5.93
N ASP A 301 8.12 9.90 -6.78
CA ASP A 301 7.38 11.10 -6.36
C ASP A 301 6.14 10.78 -5.51
N GLY A 302 5.43 9.70 -5.86
CA GLY A 302 4.24 9.28 -5.13
C GLY A 302 4.57 8.76 -3.73
N LEU A 303 5.64 7.98 -3.59
CA LEU A 303 6.10 7.48 -2.30
C LEU A 303 6.66 8.62 -1.45
N VAL A 304 7.60 9.39 -1.98
CA VAL A 304 8.23 10.52 -1.26
C VAL A 304 7.19 11.52 -0.77
N ALA A 305 6.19 11.87 -1.61
CA ALA A 305 5.11 12.76 -1.21
C ALA A 305 4.18 12.13 -0.15
N HIS A 306 4.01 10.81 -0.15
CA HIS A 306 3.24 10.08 0.87
C HIS A 306 3.94 10.14 2.23
N GLU A 307 5.19 9.73 2.28
CA GLU A 307 5.99 9.70 3.50
C GLU A 307 6.22 11.12 4.07
N LEU A 308 6.42 12.11 3.20
CA LEU A 308 6.54 13.50 3.64
C LEU A 308 5.21 14.04 4.20
N ALA A 309 4.06 13.67 3.61
CA ALA A 309 2.76 14.13 4.11
C ALA A 309 2.45 13.61 5.51
N HIS A 310 2.98 12.45 5.85
CA HIS A 310 2.89 11.89 7.20
C HIS A 310 3.51 12.79 8.26
N GLN A 311 4.52 13.59 7.93
CA GLN A 311 5.12 14.53 8.90
C GLN A 311 4.08 15.50 9.52
N TRP A 312 2.96 15.75 8.80
CA TRP A 312 1.77 16.44 9.33
C TRP A 312 0.73 15.44 9.85
N TYR A 313 0.37 14.39 9.05
CA TYR A 313 -0.74 13.47 9.33
C TYR A 313 -0.24 12.04 9.54
N GLY A 314 0.06 11.71 10.76
CA GLY A 314 0.72 10.49 11.25
C GLY A 314 1.66 10.83 12.39
N ASP A 315 2.44 11.88 12.20
CA ASP A 315 3.51 12.31 13.10
C ASP A 315 3.06 13.48 13.99
N MET A 316 2.88 14.66 13.41
CA MET A 316 2.41 15.81 14.20
C MET A 316 0.99 15.55 14.75
N LEU A 317 0.06 15.10 13.89
CA LEU A 317 -1.26 14.60 14.27
C LEU A 317 -1.27 13.09 14.16
N THR A 318 -1.24 12.37 15.26
CA THR A 318 -1.18 10.89 15.26
C THR A 318 -2.52 10.31 15.69
N THR A 319 -2.96 9.27 15.01
CA THR A 319 -4.14 8.51 15.46
C THR A 319 -3.97 7.99 16.89
N ARG A 320 -5.03 8.11 17.72
CA ARG A 320 -5.01 7.68 19.11
C ARG A 320 -5.04 6.15 19.28
N ASN A 321 -5.59 5.46 18.30
CA ASN A 321 -5.69 4.01 18.26
C ASN A 321 -5.72 3.53 16.82
N TRP A 322 -5.32 2.29 16.59
CA TRP A 322 -5.18 1.71 15.26
C TRP A 322 -6.49 1.65 14.45
N ALA A 323 -7.65 1.64 15.10
CA ALA A 323 -8.93 1.65 14.39
C ALA A 323 -9.14 2.92 13.54
N ASN A 324 -8.49 4.03 13.93
CA ASN A 324 -8.55 5.32 13.25
C ASN A 324 -7.34 5.57 12.31
N ILE A 325 -6.54 4.57 12.00
CA ILE A 325 -5.29 4.70 11.18
C ILE A 325 -5.52 5.35 9.80
N TRP A 326 -6.75 5.40 9.30
CA TRP A 326 -7.06 6.12 8.07
C TRP A 326 -6.78 7.63 8.15
N LEU A 327 -6.70 8.20 9.36
CA LEU A 327 -6.33 9.61 9.58
C LEU A 327 -4.85 9.86 9.25
N ASN A 328 -4.00 8.84 9.38
CA ASN A 328 -2.62 8.87 8.92
C ASN A 328 -2.60 8.56 7.41
N GLU A 329 -2.94 7.34 7.04
CA GLU A 329 -2.76 6.76 5.71
C GLU A 329 -3.64 7.37 4.62
N GLY A 330 -4.88 7.68 4.97
CA GLY A 330 -5.83 8.29 4.04
C GLY A 330 -5.44 9.73 3.69
N PHE A 331 -4.96 10.48 4.68
CA PHE A 331 -4.43 11.82 4.47
C PHE A 331 -3.15 11.77 3.62
N ALA A 332 -2.17 10.96 3.99
CA ALA A 332 -0.92 10.84 3.23
C ALA A 332 -1.17 10.44 1.76
N THR A 333 -2.09 9.48 1.53
CA THR A 333 -2.50 9.09 0.17
C THR A 333 -3.16 10.25 -0.59
N PHE A 334 -4.05 11.00 0.06
CA PHE A 334 -4.72 12.16 -0.52
C PHE A 334 -3.72 13.26 -0.88
N PHE A 335 -2.84 13.63 0.05
CA PHE A 335 -1.85 14.69 -0.14
C PHE A 335 -0.81 14.32 -1.19
N SER A 336 -0.34 13.07 -1.23
CA SER A 336 0.52 12.55 -2.29
C SER A 336 -0.12 12.73 -3.67
N ARG A 337 -1.40 12.36 -3.82
CA ARG A 337 -2.13 12.55 -5.08
C ARG A 337 -2.32 14.03 -5.42
N LYS A 338 -2.66 14.89 -4.43
CA LYS A 338 -2.86 16.33 -4.64
C LYS A 338 -1.55 17.04 -5.04
N TYR A 339 -0.42 16.63 -4.47
CA TYR A 339 0.88 17.12 -4.93
C TYR A 339 1.16 16.73 -6.39
N ARG A 340 0.90 15.49 -6.76
CA ARG A 340 1.11 15.05 -8.15
C ARG A 340 0.15 15.71 -9.12
N GLU A 341 -1.08 16.00 -8.71
CA GLU A 341 -2.02 16.84 -9.45
C GLU A 341 -1.47 18.26 -9.66
N HIS A 342 -0.93 18.86 -8.60
CA HIS A 342 -0.30 20.18 -8.65
C HIS A 342 0.92 20.20 -9.57
N LYS A 343 1.80 19.21 -9.46
CA LYS A 343 3.09 19.16 -10.16
C LYS A 343 2.99 18.73 -11.62
N PHE A 344 2.16 17.75 -11.90
CA PHE A 344 2.10 17.09 -13.22
C PHE A 344 0.78 17.31 -13.96
N GLY A 345 -0.16 18.02 -13.36
CA GLY A 345 -1.43 18.41 -13.95
C GLY A 345 -2.64 17.60 -13.45
N TYR A 346 -3.81 18.21 -13.62
CA TYR A 346 -5.08 17.70 -13.11
C TYR A 346 -5.40 16.28 -13.58
N ASP A 347 -5.18 15.96 -14.85
CA ASP A 347 -5.44 14.62 -15.40
C ASP A 347 -4.57 13.52 -14.77
N GLU A 348 -3.33 13.84 -14.38
CA GLU A 348 -2.48 12.88 -13.63
C GLU A 348 -3.08 12.57 -12.25
N GLY A 349 -3.53 13.57 -11.50
CA GLY A 349 -4.20 13.39 -10.21
C GLY A 349 -5.48 12.55 -10.35
N GLU A 350 -6.30 12.84 -11.37
CA GLU A 350 -7.53 12.12 -11.62
C GLU A 350 -7.31 10.66 -12.06
N TYR A 351 -6.25 10.41 -12.82
CA TYR A 351 -5.89 9.03 -13.18
C TYR A 351 -5.42 8.21 -11.96
N LEU A 352 -4.73 8.84 -11.02
CA LEU A 352 -4.38 8.22 -9.73
C LEU A 352 -5.64 7.94 -8.91
N ARG A 353 -6.61 8.88 -8.85
CA ARG A 353 -7.89 8.69 -8.18
C ARG A 353 -8.67 7.50 -8.73
N PHE A 354 -8.60 7.27 -10.05
CA PHE A 354 -9.14 6.05 -10.67
C PHE A 354 -8.43 4.78 -10.15
N GLY A 355 -7.12 4.83 -9.95
CA GLY A 355 -6.34 3.76 -9.30
C GLY A 355 -6.79 3.48 -7.88
N GLU A 356 -7.00 4.54 -7.08
CA GLU A 356 -7.50 4.45 -5.70
C GLU A 356 -8.89 3.78 -5.65
N MET A 357 -9.82 4.16 -6.52
CA MET A 357 -11.13 3.51 -6.60
C MET A 357 -11.02 2.00 -6.88
N ASN A 358 -10.16 1.60 -7.80
CA ASN A 358 -9.94 0.19 -8.11
C ASN A 358 -9.30 -0.57 -6.94
N SER A 359 -8.36 0.05 -6.21
CA SER A 359 -7.74 -0.49 -4.99
C SER A 359 -8.79 -0.72 -3.90
N TYR A 360 -9.61 0.30 -3.62
CA TYR A 360 -10.71 0.18 -2.67
C TYR A 360 -11.69 -0.93 -3.02
N PHE A 361 -12.17 -0.99 -4.28
CA PHE A 361 -13.08 -2.06 -4.72
C PHE A 361 -12.45 -3.46 -4.60
N GLY A 362 -11.15 -3.55 -4.87
CA GLY A 362 -10.37 -4.78 -4.69
C GLY A 362 -10.31 -5.24 -3.23
N SER A 363 -10.05 -4.33 -2.31
CA SER A 363 -9.99 -4.59 -0.86
C SER A 363 -11.37 -4.91 -0.29
N ASN A 364 -12.40 -4.14 -0.64
CA ASN A 364 -13.78 -4.39 -0.20
C ASN A 364 -14.34 -5.74 -0.69
N LYS A 365 -13.89 -6.23 -1.85
CA LYS A 365 -14.23 -7.58 -2.34
C LYS A 365 -13.58 -8.70 -1.51
N LYS A 366 -12.37 -8.44 -0.97
CA LYS A 366 -11.64 -9.42 -0.14
C LYS A 366 -12.17 -9.43 1.29
N TRP A 367 -12.38 -8.27 1.84
CA TRP A 367 -12.87 -8.06 3.20
C TRP A 367 -13.74 -6.81 3.27
N ARG A 368 -15.07 -6.99 3.35
CA ARG A 368 -16.02 -5.88 3.44
C ARG A 368 -16.08 -5.41 4.89
N ARG A 369 -15.56 -4.24 5.16
CA ARG A 369 -15.54 -3.60 6.49
C ARG A 369 -15.67 -2.07 6.38
N PRO A 370 -16.00 -1.38 7.49
CA PRO A 370 -15.92 0.08 7.57
C PRO A 370 -14.46 0.55 7.50
N THR A 371 -14.26 1.84 7.31
CA THR A 371 -12.95 2.49 7.34
C THR A 371 -12.39 2.48 8.75
N VAL A 372 -13.13 3.01 9.73
CA VAL A 372 -12.85 2.83 11.15
C VAL A 372 -13.37 1.46 11.58
N HIS A 373 -12.47 0.59 12.04
CA HIS A 373 -12.82 -0.78 12.37
C HIS A 373 -12.05 -1.27 13.59
N HIS A 374 -12.80 -1.64 14.65
CA HIS A 374 -12.23 -2.06 15.93
C HIS A 374 -11.98 -3.56 16.08
N SER A 375 -12.47 -4.40 15.16
CA SER A 375 -12.36 -5.86 15.27
C SER A 375 -11.26 -6.39 14.35
N PHE A 376 -10.07 -6.63 14.91
CA PHE A 376 -8.89 -7.13 14.19
C PHE A 376 -7.99 -7.95 15.13
N TYR A 377 -7.16 -8.85 14.57
CA TYR A 377 -6.21 -9.65 15.36
C TYR A 377 -4.94 -8.86 15.65
N VAL A 378 -4.39 -8.20 14.66
CA VAL A 378 -3.23 -7.31 14.75
C VAL A 378 -3.51 -6.04 13.94
N PRO A 379 -2.96 -4.88 14.31
CA PRO A 379 -3.22 -3.63 13.58
C PRO A 379 -2.93 -3.72 12.10
N MET A 380 -1.90 -4.47 11.68
CA MET A 380 -1.54 -4.70 10.26
C MET A 380 -2.71 -5.28 9.43
N ASP A 381 -3.70 -5.91 10.04
CA ASP A 381 -4.91 -6.36 9.31
C ASP A 381 -5.68 -5.21 8.69
N LEU A 382 -5.56 -4.00 9.27
CA LEU A 382 -6.25 -2.79 8.81
C LEU A 382 -5.54 -2.08 7.63
N PHE A 383 -4.26 -2.34 7.40
CA PHE A 383 -3.46 -1.67 6.36
C PHE A 383 -3.79 -2.22 4.97
N ASP A 384 -4.88 -1.72 4.40
CA ASP A 384 -5.41 -2.11 3.09
C ASP A 384 -6.09 -0.93 2.38
N GLY A 385 -6.69 -1.15 1.22
CA GLY A 385 -7.37 -0.10 0.46
C GLY A 385 -8.55 0.58 1.16
N HIS A 386 -8.92 0.18 2.40
CA HIS A 386 -9.93 0.91 3.18
C HIS A 386 -9.32 2.11 3.91
N VAL A 387 -8.11 2.00 4.43
CA VAL A 387 -7.46 3.09 5.14
C VAL A 387 -6.71 4.01 4.18
N TYR A 388 -6.01 3.47 3.20
CA TYR A 388 -5.30 4.23 2.16
C TYR A 388 -6.26 4.83 1.12
N ALA A 389 -6.69 4.01 0.18
CA ALA A 389 -7.43 4.43 -1.00
C ALA A 389 -8.82 5.00 -0.67
N LYS A 390 -9.63 4.30 0.17
CA LYS A 390 -10.94 4.83 0.58
C LYS A 390 -10.79 6.06 1.46
N GLY A 391 -9.77 6.11 2.35
CA GLY A 391 -9.46 7.29 3.15
C GLY A 391 -9.23 8.53 2.26
N SER A 392 -8.38 8.41 1.25
CA SER A 392 -8.16 9.46 0.24
C SER A 392 -9.44 9.84 -0.51
N LEU A 393 -10.23 8.86 -0.95
CA LEU A 393 -11.51 9.11 -1.65
C LEU A 393 -12.54 9.80 -0.76
N ILE A 394 -12.56 9.54 0.55
CA ILE A 394 -13.43 10.23 1.52
C ILE A 394 -13.07 11.72 1.59
N LEU A 395 -11.78 12.04 1.69
CA LEU A 395 -11.31 13.44 1.67
C LEU A 395 -11.65 14.13 0.34
N ASN A 396 -11.50 13.43 -0.78
CA ASN A 396 -11.90 13.96 -2.08
C ASN A 396 -13.42 14.24 -2.16
N MET A 397 -14.24 13.31 -1.69
CA MET A 397 -15.70 13.52 -1.67
C MET A 397 -16.11 14.67 -0.75
N MET A 398 -15.40 14.87 0.37
CA MET A 398 -15.61 16.03 1.24
C MET A 398 -15.23 17.34 0.51
N GLN A 399 -14.11 17.36 -0.19
CA GLN A 399 -13.70 18.50 -1.01
C GLN A 399 -14.75 18.83 -2.08
N ASP A 400 -15.24 17.81 -2.80
CA ASP A 400 -16.29 17.98 -3.82
C ASP A 400 -17.63 18.48 -3.23
N TYR A 401 -17.96 18.04 -2.02
CA TYR A 401 -19.23 18.39 -1.36
C TYR A 401 -19.18 19.80 -0.74
N LEU A 402 -18.09 20.14 -0.08
CA LEU A 402 -17.94 21.43 0.63
C LEU A 402 -17.47 22.57 -0.29
N GLY A 403 -16.85 22.22 -1.42
CA GLY A 403 -16.09 23.14 -2.27
C GLY A 403 -14.69 23.42 -1.73
N ASP A 404 -13.79 23.83 -2.62
CA ASP A 404 -12.36 23.95 -2.34
C ASP A 404 -12.06 24.90 -1.17
N ASP A 405 -12.64 26.10 -1.15
CA ASP A 405 -12.38 27.08 -0.10
C ASP A 405 -12.74 26.58 1.30
N ALA A 406 -13.96 26.07 1.46
CA ALA A 406 -14.41 25.57 2.76
C ALA A 406 -13.65 24.33 3.21
N PHE A 407 -13.36 23.42 2.27
CA PHE A 407 -12.58 22.21 2.57
C PHE A 407 -11.17 22.56 3.06
N TRP A 408 -10.42 23.38 2.32
CA TRP A 408 -9.05 23.70 2.72
C TRP A 408 -8.99 24.50 4.01
N ARG A 409 -9.91 25.44 4.24
CA ARG A 409 -10.01 26.13 5.53
C ARG A 409 -10.29 25.16 6.69
N ALA A 410 -11.15 24.17 6.47
CA ALA A 410 -11.44 23.16 7.48
C ALA A 410 -10.24 22.25 7.77
N ILE A 411 -9.51 21.81 6.74
CA ILE A 411 -8.27 21.04 6.90
C ILE A 411 -7.21 21.86 7.64
N GLN A 412 -7.02 23.12 7.28
CA GLN A 412 -6.10 24.03 8.00
C GLN A 412 -6.49 24.22 9.46
N HIS A 413 -7.78 24.35 9.74
CA HIS A 413 -8.28 24.45 11.11
C HIS A 413 -8.01 23.19 11.91
N TYR A 414 -8.35 22.02 11.34
CA TYR A 414 -8.09 20.71 11.95
C TYR A 414 -6.59 20.54 12.27
N THR A 415 -5.73 20.89 11.32
CA THR A 415 -4.28 20.78 11.47
C THR A 415 -3.76 21.66 12.60
N ARG A 416 -4.15 22.97 12.62
CA ARG A 416 -3.70 23.92 13.66
C ARG A 416 -4.20 23.57 15.06
N LEU A 417 -5.45 23.11 15.18
CA LEU A 417 -6.08 22.78 16.47
C LEU A 417 -5.42 21.57 17.14
N ASN A 418 -4.88 20.65 16.34
CA ASN A 418 -4.43 19.36 16.81
C ASN A 418 -2.92 19.12 16.69
N GLN A 419 -2.13 20.18 16.51
CA GLN A 419 -0.67 20.05 16.45
C GLN A 419 -0.14 19.30 17.68
N TYR A 420 0.71 18.30 17.43
CA TYR A 420 1.37 17.45 18.41
C TYR A 420 0.42 16.66 19.33
N LYS A 421 -0.82 16.42 18.88
CA LYS A 421 -1.82 15.66 19.64
C LYS A 421 -2.15 14.31 19.02
N ASN A 422 -2.76 13.47 19.85
CA ASN A 422 -3.47 12.30 19.36
C ASN A 422 -4.88 12.67 18.91
N VAL A 423 -5.34 12.11 17.78
CA VAL A 423 -6.61 12.43 17.15
C VAL A 423 -7.44 11.19 16.86
N GLU A 424 -8.74 11.38 16.83
CA GLU A 424 -9.73 10.41 16.36
C GLU A 424 -10.60 11.01 15.25
N THR A 425 -11.35 10.20 14.56
CA THR A 425 -12.23 10.62 13.45
C THR A 425 -13.19 11.75 13.83
N GLU A 426 -13.67 11.78 15.09
CA GLU A 426 -14.57 12.82 15.58
C GLU A 426 -13.91 14.21 15.68
N ASP A 427 -12.58 14.27 15.89
CA ASP A 427 -11.85 15.54 15.93
C ASP A 427 -11.83 16.19 14.54
N LEU A 428 -11.64 15.39 13.48
CA LEU A 428 -11.75 15.87 12.10
C LEU A 428 -13.17 16.34 11.79
N LYS A 429 -14.19 15.55 12.17
CA LYS A 429 -15.59 15.93 11.94
C LYS A 429 -15.92 17.28 12.58
N LYS A 430 -15.59 17.43 13.86
CA LYS A 430 -15.82 18.66 14.62
C LYS A 430 -15.14 19.87 13.97
N ALA A 431 -13.87 19.74 13.57
CA ALA A 431 -13.14 20.83 12.93
C ALA A 431 -13.78 21.26 11.60
N ILE A 432 -14.31 20.32 10.83
CA ILE A 432 -15.04 20.63 9.58
C ILE A 432 -16.37 21.33 9.90
N GLU A 433 -17.13 20.81 10.87
CA GLU A 433 -18.43 21.39 11.28
C GLU A 433 -18.26 22.79 11.86
N GLU A 434 -17.20 23.07 12.61
CA GLU A 434 -16.88 24.42 13.14
C GLU A 434 -16.64 25.44 12.03
N ILE A 435 -16.00 25.05 10.95
CA ILE A 435 -15.70 25.96 9.82
C ILE A 435 -16.87 26.13 8.87
N THR A 436 -17.66 25.07 8.67
CA THR A 436 -18.71 25.04 7.63
C THR A 436 -20.11 25.30 8.18
N GLY A 437 -20.31 25.09 9.48
CA GLY A 437 -21.63 25.13 10.11
C GLY A 437 -22.58 23.99 9.66
N GLN A 438 -22.06 23.00 8.92
CA GLN A 438 -22.87 21.90 8.38
C GLN A 438 -22.79 20.68 9.30
N ASN A 439 -23.93 20.02 9.55
CA ASN A 439 -23.93 18.72 10.20
C ASN A 439 -23.53 17.63 9.21
N LEU A 440 -22.44 16.91 9.51
CA LEU A 440 -21.86 15.85 8.67
C LEU A 440 -22.07 14.44 9.23
N ASP A 441 -22.90 14.24 10.23
CA ASP A 441 -23.14 12.92 10.84
C ASP A 441 -23.54 11.88 9.79
N TRP A 442 -24.41 12.25 8.84
CA TRP A 442 -24.86 11.38 7.74
C TRP A 442 -23.69 10.94 6.84
N PHE A 443 -22.73 11.84 6.57
CA PHE A 443 -21.58 11.54 5.72
C PHE A 443 -20.60 10.59 6.42
N PHE A 444 -20.21 10.92 7.66
CA PHE A 444 -19.30 10.11 8.47
C PHE A 444 -19.88 8.74 8.78
N LYS A 445 -21.18 8.65 9.13
CA LYS A 445 -21.86 7.37 9.36
C LYS A 445 -21.68 6.43 8.17
N GLN A 446 -22.07 6.85 6.96
CA GLN A 446 -22.12 5.96 5.80
C GLN A 446 -20.76 5.68 5.15
N TRP A 447 -19.81 6.61 5.20
CA TRP A 447 -18.53 6.43 4.51
C TRP A 447 -17.43 5.93 5.42
N ILE A 448 -17.46 6.23 6.71
CA ILE A 448 -16.39 5.91 7.66
C ILE A 448 -16.79 4.76 8.57
N TYR A 449 -17.98 4.80 9.16
CA TYR A 449 -18.41 3.83 10.15
C TYR A 449 -19.23 2.66 9.58
N GLU A 450 -19.67 2.73 8.32
CA GLU A 450 -20.38 1.66 7.64
C GLU A 450 -19.56 1.09 6.47
N PRO A 451 -19.73 -0.23 6.14
CA PRO A 451 -18.97 -0.88 5.08
C PRO A 451 -19.66 -0.73 3.73
N GLY A 452 -18.86 -0.70 2.66
CA GLY A 452 -19.33 -0.78 1.28
C GLY A 452 -19.45 0.58 0.59
N PHE A 453 -20.15 0.58 -0.51
CA PHE A 453 -20.35 1.72 -1.42
C PHE A 453 -21.68 1.52 -2.19
N PRO A 454 -22.25 2.59 -2.76
CA PRO A 454 -23.51 2.49 -3.50
C PRO A 454 -23.34 1.75 -4.83
N GLU A 455 -24.36 0.99 -5.23
CA GLU A 455 -24.49 0.36 -6.53
C GLU A 455 -25.77 0.86 -7.18
N TYR A 456 -25.64 1.55 -8.33
CA TYR A 456 -26.76 2.19 -9.01
C TYR A 456 -27.15 1.45 -10.31
N ASP A 457 -28.48 1.28 -10.52
CA ASP A 457 -29.06 0.93 -11.81
C ASP A 457 -29.74 2.18 -12.36
N VAL A 458 -29.23 2.66 -13.50
CA VAL A 458 -29.61 3.95 -14.08
C VAL A 458 -30.22 3.75 -15.47
N LYS A 459 -31.34 4.42 -15.73
CA LYS A 459 -31.99 4.47 -17.04
C LYS A 459 -32.30 5.91 -17.38
N TRP A 460 -32.21 6.25 -18.64
CA TRP A 460 -32.63 7.56 -19.12
C TRP A 460 -33.52 7.49 -20.37
N SER A 461 -34.33 8.51 -20.58
CA SER A 461 -35.11 8.72 -21.78
C SER A 461 -35.36 10.20 -22.00
N TYR A 462 -35.59 10.59 -23.25
CA TYR A 462 -35.93 11.96 -23.60
C TYR A 462 -37.42 12.08 -23.84
N ASN A 463 -38.07 13.01 -23.16
CA ASN A 463 -39.46 13.39 -23.39
C ASN A 463 -39.49 14.63 -24.30
N GLN A 464 -39.85 14.42 -25.57
CA GLN A 464 -39.90 15.50 -26.59
C GLN A 464 -41.00 16.53 -26.29
N ARG A 465 -42.11 16.10 -25.67
CA ARG A 465 -43.24 17.00 -25.39
C ARG A 465 -42.88 18.01 -24.31
N ASN A 466 -42.25 17.53 -23.25
CA ASN A 466 -41.88 18.36 -22.08
C ASN A 466 -40.46 18.94 -22.20
N ARG A 467 -39.67 18.53 -23.20
CA ARG A 467 -38.26 18.86 -23.35
C ARG A 467 -37.44 18.52 -22.06
N THR A 468 -37.66 17.31 -21.56
CA THR A 468 -36.95 16.85 -20.34
C THR A 468 -36.20 15.55 -20.59
N VAL A 469 -35.06 15.40 -19.93
CA VAL A 469 -34.40 14.11 -19.70
C VAL A 469 -35.01 13.50 -18.47
N LYS A 470 -35.72 12.39 -18.61
CA LYS A 470 -36.15 11.58 -17.49
C LYS A 470 -35.06 10.61 -17.10
N LEU A 471 -34.56 10.73 -15.87
CA LEU A 471 -33.54 9.88 -15.29
C LEU A 471 -34.14 9.06 -14.15
N SER A 472 -34.10 7.73 -14.26
CA SER A 472 -34.54 6.82 -13.21
C SER A 472 -33.30 6.18 -12.56
N VAL A 473 -33.17 6.30 -11.24
CA VAL A 473 -32.04 5.79 -10.47
C VAL A 473 -32.54 4.84 -9.40
N LYS A 474 -31.92 3.67 -9.32
CA LYS A 474 -32.25 2.68 -8.28
C LYS A 474 -30.97 2.23 -7.59
N GLN A 475 -30.95 2.28 -6.23
CA GLN A 475 -29.88 1.71 -5.42
C GLN A 475 -30.07 0.19 -5.30
N LYS A 476 -29.01 -0.59 -5.62
CA LYS A 476 -29.05 -2.07 -5.68
C LYS A 476 -28.12 -2.78 -4.71
N GLN A 477 -27.29 -2.06 -3.98
CA GLN A 477 -26.35 -2.66 -3.03
C GLN A 477 -27.09 -3.55 -2.01
N GLU A 478 -26.39 -4.56 -1.51
CA GLU A 478 -26.93 -5.46 -0.49
C GLU A 478 -27.08 -4.69 0.83
N LEU A 479 -28.35 -4.56 1.29
CA LEU A 479 -28.73 -3.78 2.47
C LEU A 479 -28.54 -4.52 3.80
N LYS A 480 -27.92 -5.70 3.79
CA LYS A 480 -27.56 -6.41 5.04
C LYS A 480 -26.57 -5.56 5.83
N ASN A 481 -27.04 -4.90 6.85
CA ASN A 481 -26.30 -4.03 7.77
C ASN A 481 -25.94 -2.63 7.24
N ASN A 482 -26.50 -2.17 6.11
CA ASN A 482 -26.30 -0.80 5.63
C ASN A 482 -27.63 -0.15 5.26
N ASP A 483 -27.76 1.10 5.63
CA ASP A 483 -28.79 1.99 5.10
C ASP A 483 -28.53 2.31 3.62
N LEU A 484 -29.49 2.98 2.99
CA LEU A 484 -29.29 3.57 1.68
C LEU A 484 -28.25 4.69 1.77
N PHE A 485 -27.40 4.80 0.73
CA PHE A 485 -26.47 5.91 0.63
C PHE A 485 -27.21 7.18 0.26
N LYS A 486 -26.90 8.26 0.98
CA LYS A 486 -27.38 9.61 0.69
C LYS A 486 -26.23 10.43 0.11
N MET A 487 -26.32 10.82 -1.17
CA MET A 487 -25.25 11.58 -1.82
C MET A 487 -25.79 12.55 -2.88
N PRO A 488 -25.17 13.74 -3.04
CA PRO A 488 -25.33 14.57 -4.22
C PRO A 488 -24.53 13.95 -5.37
N VAL A 489 -25.19 13.56 -6.43
CA VAL A 489 -24.58 12.95 -7.62
C VAL A 489 -24.64 13.92 -8.79
N GLN A 490 -23.51 14.13 -9.44
CA GLN A 490 -23.47 14.96 -10.65
C GLN A 490 -23.88 14.16 -11.86
N VAL A 491 -24.80 14.74 -12.64
CA VAL A 491 -25.26 14.22 -13.92
C VAL A 491 -24.95 15.23 -15.02
N ARG A 492 -24.14 14.83 -15.96
CA ARG A 492 -23.87 15.64 -17.16
C ARG A 492 -24.92 15.34 -18.23
N VAL A 493 -25.51 16.40 -18.77
CA VAL A 493 -26.39 16.34 -19.93
C VAL A 493 -25.84 17.33 -20.96
N ASP A 494 -25.20 16.81 -22.01
CA ASP A 494 -24.36 17.57 -22.93
C ASP A 494 -23.33 18.44 -22.14
N ASP A 495 -23.38 19.77 -22.28
CA ASP A 495 -22.45 20.67 -21.62
C ASP A 495 -22.91 21.10 -20.22
N GLN A 496 -24.10 20.72 -19.76
CA GLN A 496 -24.65 21.10 -18.47
C GLN A 496 -24.40 20.03 -17.38
N ILE A 497 -24.05 20.47 -16.17
CA ILE A 497 -23.96 19.63 -14.96
C ILE A 497 -25.18 19.89 -14.07
N HIS A 498 -25.89 18.84 -13.74
CA HIS A 498 -26.99 18.86 -12.76
C HIS A 498 -26.57 18.07 -11.53
N THR A 499 -26.75 18.62 -10.35
CA THR A 499 -26.55 17.91 -9.07
C THR A 499 -27.91 17.39 -8.60
N ILE A 500 -28.02 16.07 -8.43
CA ILE A 500 -29.23 15.41 -7.93
C ILE A 500 -28.91 14.69 -6.62
N TRP A 501 -29.80 14.79 -5.63
CA TRP A 501 -29.67 14.07 -4.38
C TRP A 501 -30.26 12.67 -4.48
N ILE A 502 -29.48 11.64 -4.21
CA ILE A 502 -29.93 10.26 -4.16
C ILE A 502 -29.95 9.84 -2.72
N GLU A 503 -31.14 9.72 -2.14
CA GLU A 503 -31.35 9.38 -0.72
C GLU A 503 -32.36 8.23 -0.53
N ASP A 504 -33.13 7.92 -1.58
CA ASP A 504 -34.11 6.85 -1.58
C ASP A 504 -33.67 5.65 -2.43
N LYS A 505 -34.35 4.53 -2.28
CA LYS A 505 -34.11 3.30 -3.03
C LYS A 505 -34.35 3.46 -4.52
N GLU A 506 -35.36 4.20 -4.90
CA GLU A 506 -35.74 4.46 -6.30
C GLU A 506 -36.18 5.92 -6.44
N LEU A 507 -35.58 6.62 -7.37
CA LEU A 507 -35.84 8.04 -7.62
C LEU A 507 -35.98 8.29 -9.13
N VAL A 508 -36.78 9.28 -9.45
CA VAL A 508 -36.98 9.74 -10.83
C VAL A 508 -36.80 11.25 -10.88
N TYR A 509 -35.91 11.70 -11.75
CA TYR A 509 -35.65 13.12 -12.01
C TYR A 509 -36.05 13.50 -13.43
N GLU A 510 -36.59 14.67 -13.58
CA GLU A 510 -36.84 15.30 -14.90
C GLU A 510 -35.96 16.53 -15.01
N LEU A 511 -34.94 16.45 -15.87
CA LEU A 511 -33.97 17.51 -16.12
C LEU A 511 -34.38 18.26 -17.37
N PRO A 512 -34.60 19.58 -17.30
CA PRO A 512 -34.99 20.38 -18.49
C PRO A 512 -33.81 20.45 -19.47
N VAL A 513 -34.13 20.36 -20.76
CA VAL A 513 -33.18 20.46 -21.90
C VAL A 513 -33.85 21.09 -23.12
N ASP A 514 -33.06 21.78 -23.93
CA ASP A 514 -33.58 22.42 -25.11
C ASP A 514 -33.92 21.43 -26.24
N MET A 515 -33.12 20.39 -26.36
CA MET A 515 -33.28 19.34 -27.38
C MET A 515 -32.87 17.98 -26.84
N ARG A 516 -33.09 16.92 -27.64
CA ARG A 516 -32.62 15.59 -27.28
C ARG A 516 -31.09 15.58 -27.10
N PRO A 517 -30.56 15.29 -25.93
CA PRO A 517 -29.12 15.30 -25.70
C PRO A 517 -28.41 14.17 -26.43
N LYS A 518 -27.17 14.43 -26.80
CA LYS A 518 -26.25 13.42 -27.36
C LYS A 518 -25.44 12.70 -26.28
N LEU A 519 -25.18 13.38 -25.17
CA LEU A 519 -24.34 12.90 -24.08
C LEU A 519 -25.09 12.98 -22.75
N VAL A 520 -25.25 11.86 -22.07
CA VAL A 520 -25.76 11.80 -20.70
C VAL A 520 -24.79 10.93 -19.87
N ILE A 521 -24.20 11.49 -18.80
CA ILE A 521 -23.27 10.81 -17.91
C ILE A 521 -23.79 10.89 -16.48
N PHE A 522 -24.00 9.76 -15.84
CA PHE A 522 -24.35 9.66 -14.44
C PHE A 522 -23.07 9.47 -13.62
N ASN A 523 -22.96 10.14 -12.48
CA ASN A 523 -21.74 10.25 -11.69
C ASN A 523 -20.58 10.77 -12.56
N ALA A 524 -20.81 11.93 -13.16
CA ALA A 524 -19.83 12.59 -14.01
C ALA A 524 -18.50 12.72 -13.30
N GLU A 525 -17.41 12.54 -14.06
CA GLU A 525 -16.04 12.56 -13.51
C GLU A 525 -15.77 11.48 -12.44
N MET A 526 -16.67 10.52 -12.26
CA MET A 526 -16.58 9.44 -11.22
C MET A 526 -16.32 9.98 -9.82
N ARG A 527 -16.95 11.09 -9.43
CA ARG A 527 -16.70 11.75 -8.13
C ARG A 527 -17.03 10.90 -6.93
N ILE A 528 -18.02 10.02 -7.04
CA ILE A 528 -18.41 9.09 -5.97
C ILE A 528 -17.89 7.70 -6.30
N PRO A 529 -17.17 7.03 -5.38
CA PRO A 529 -16.78 5.64 -5.56
C PRO A 529 -18.02 4.73 -5.51
N CYS A 530 -18.56 4.37 -6.66
CA CYS A 530 -19.75 3.55 -6.81
C CYS A 530 -19.66 2.62 -8.00
N LYS A 531 -20.54 1.63 -8.07
CA LYS A 531 -20.78 0.86 -9.28
C LYS A 531 -22.03 1.36 -9.97
N VAL A 532 -21.94 1.58 -11.26
CA VAL A 532 -23.06 2.05 -12.08
C VAL A 532 -23.35 1.06 -13.18
N THR A 533 -24.61 0.58 -13.23
CA THR A 533 -25.16 -0.08 -14.40
C THR A 533 -26.02 0.93 -15.12
N PHE A 534 -25.52 1.51 -16.19
CA PHE A 534 -26.24 2.51 -16.97
C PHE A 534 -26.74 1.92 -18.27
N ASN A 535 -28.05 1.91 -18.46
CA ASN A 535 -28.69 1.39 -19.68
C ASN A 535 -28.54 2.38 -20.85
N LYS A 536 -27.42 2.26 -21.55
CA LYS A 536 -27.08 3.05 -22.74
C LYS A 536 -26.82 2.13 -23.92
N THR A 537 -27.10 2.61 -25.11
CA THR A 537 -26.73 1.96 -26.37
C THR A 537 -25.21 2.00 -26.60
N VAL A 538 -24.72 1.13 -27.46
CA VAL A 538 -23.27 1.13 -27.80
C VAL A 538 -22.86 2.47 -28.43
N SER A 539 -23.73 3.07 -29.24
CA SER A 539 -23.47 4.39 -29.86
C SER A 539 -23.33 5.49 -28.81
N GLU A 540 -24.16 5.49 -27.76
CA GLU A 540 -24.08 6.47 -26.68
C GLU A 540 -22.79 6.30 -25.85
N TRP A 541 -22.30 5.06 -25.66
CA TRP A 541 -21.01 4.82 -25.03
C TRP A 541 -19.83 5.26 -25.91
N ILE A 542 -19.92 5.08 -27.21
CA ILE A 542 -18.91 5.59 -28.17
C ILE A 542 -18.88 7.12 -28.13
N ILE A 543 -20.05 7.79 -28.15
CA ILE A 543 -20.12 9.25 -28.01
C ILE A 543 -19.49 9.72 -26.69
N GLN A 544 -19.72 9.00 -25.58
CA GLN A 544 -19.10 9.32 -24.30
C GLN A 544 -17.56 9.16 -24.34
N LEU A 545 -17.05 8.15 -25.04
CA LEU A 545 -15.60 7.97 -25.23
C LEU A 545 -15.01 9.12 -26.07
N GLU A 546 -15.70 9.55 -27.12
CA GLU A 546 -15.21 10.56 -28.07
C GLU A 546 -15.39 12.00 -27.56
N LYS A 547 -16.43 12.26 -26.76
CA LYS A 547 -16.88 13.61 -26.38
C LYS A 547 -16.91 13.86 -24.88
N GLY A 548 -16.68 12.84 -24.05
CA GLY A 548 -16.61 13.03 -22.60
C GLY A 548 -15.50 14.02 -22.23
N PRO A 549 -15.82 15.14 -21.59
CA PRO A 549 -14.83 16.21 -21.37
C PRO A 549 -13.75 15.80 -20.40
N HIS A 550 -14.09 14.99 -19.41
CA HIS A 550 -13.18 14.55 -18.37
C HIS A 550 -12.56 13.18 -18.69
N ILE A 551 -11.30 12.94 -18.31
CA ILE A 551 -10.61 11.66 -18.58
C ILE A 551 -11.37 10.47 -17.99
N LEU A 552 -11.94 10.60 -16.78
CA LEU A 552 -12.66 9.51 -16.13
C LEU A 552 -14.01 9.22 -16.80
N ASP A 553 -14.64 10.19 -17.44
CA ASP A 553 -15.83 9.96 -18.27
C ASP A 553 -15.47 9.08 -19.48
N ARG A 554 -14.34 9.37 -20.15
CA ARG A 554 -13.84 8.59 -21.28
C ARG A 554 -13.39 7.21 -20.84
N ILE A 555 -12.65 7.09 -19.72
CA ILE A 555 -12.26 5.79 -19.14
C ILE A 555 -13.49 4.96 -18.77
N GLY A 556 -14.53 5.58 -18.20
CA GLY A 556 -15.80 4.91 -17.88
C GLY A 556 -16.45 4.28 -19.12
N ALA A 557 -16.46 4.99 -20.25
CA ALA A 557 -16.93 4.44 -21.52
C ALA A 557 -16.05 3.26 -21.97
N ILE A 558 -14.72 3.37 -21.89
CA ILE A 558 -13.78 2.29 -22.23
C ILE A 558 -14.07 1.03 -21.40
N GLN A 559 -14.30 1.16 -20.07
CA GLN A 559 -14.58 0.01 -19.20
C GLN A 559 -15.88 -0.74 -19.61
N VAL A 560 -16.86 -0.06 -20.18
CA VAL A 560 -18.07 -0.71 -20.70
C VAL A 560 -17.81 -1.28 -22.10
N LEU A 561 -17.22 -0.51 -23.00
CA LEU A 561 -16.97 -0.91 -24.40
C LEU A 561 -16.10 -2.16 -24.52
N LYS A 562 -15.09 -2.34 -23.63
CA LYS A 562 -14.26 -3.57 -23.61
C LYS A 562 -15.05 -4.87 -23.45
N THR A 563 -16.31 -4.80 -23.00
CA THR A 563 -17.19 -5.97 -22.86
C THR A 563 -18.01 -6.27 -24.12
N LYS A 564 -18.07 -5.33 -25.09
CA LYS A 564 -18.93 -5.38 -26.29
C LYS A 564 -18.19 -5.96 -27.51
N LYS A 565 -17.73 -7.23 -27.38
CA LYS A 565 -16.94 -7.93 -28.40
C LYS A 565 -17.65 -8.10 -29.73
N GLY A 566 -16.87 -8.21 -30.82
CA GLY A 566 -17.35 -8.50 -32.18
C GLY A 566 -18.09 -7.36 -32.88
N ARG A 567 -17.94 -6.13 -32.37
CA ARG A 567 -18.56 -4.95 -32.99
C ARG A 567 -17.48 -4.03 -33.56
N ARG A 568 -17.44 -3.90 -34.90
CA ARG A 568 -16.47 -3.07 -35.62
C ARG A 568 -16.46 -1.61 -35.12
N SER A 569 -17.65 -1.04 -34.85
CA SER A 569 -17.72 0.34 -34.31
C SER A 569 -16.99 0.50 -32.95
N VAL A 570 -17.04 -0.52 -32.08
CA VAL A 570 -16.34 -0.53 -30.81
C VAL A 570 -14.83 -0.66 -31.04
N GLU A 571 -14.42 -1.59 -31.92
CA GLU A 571 -13.00 -1.79 -32.25
C GLU A 571 -12.40 -0.48 -32.78
N THR A 572 -13.08 0.18 -33.72
CA THR A 572 -12.65 1.46 -34.29
C THR A 572 -12.60 2.58 -33.27
N ALA A 573 -13.61 2.72 -32.40
CA ALA A 573 -13.64 3.76 -31.39
C ALA A 573 -12.49 3.61 -30.36
N LEU A 574 -12.23 2.37 -29.90
CA LEU A 574 -11.12 2.10 -28.98
C LEU A 574 -9.77 2.33 -29.65
N LEU A 575 -9.60 1.94 -30.92
CA LEU A 575 -8.37 2.16 -31.66
C LEU A 575 -8.10 3.67 -31.87
N ASN A 576 -9.14 4.45 -32.20
CA ASN A 576 -9.02 5.90 -32.31
C ASN A 576 -8.64 6.55 -30.99
N ALA A 577 -9.28 6.15 -29.88
CA ALA A 577 -8.92 6.64 -28.55
C ALA A 577 -7.47 6.27 -28.17
N ALA A 578 -7.02 5.04 -28.48
CA ALA A 578 -5.64 4.60 -28.26
C ALA A 578 -4.63 5.42 -29.07
N LYS A 579 -5.01 5.88 -30.27
CA LYS A 579 -4.16 6.65 -31.16
C LYS A 579 -4.08 8.13 -30.77
N SER A 580 -5.19 8.76 -30.41
CA SER A 580 -5.32 10.22 -30.46
C SER A 580 -5.89 10.88 -29.21
N ASP A 581 -6.26 10.13 -28.15
CA ASP A 581 -6.68 10.78 -26.90
C ASP A 581 -5.52 11.64 -26.36
N PRO A 582 -5.76 12.89 -25.95
CA PRO A 582 -4.71 13.78 -25.50
C PRO A 582 -3.97 13.22 -24.27
N PHE A 583 -4.65 12.49 -23.37
CA PHE A 583 -4.05 11.98 -22.16
C PHE A 583 -3.54 10.54 -22.31
N TRP A 584 -2.28 10.30 -21.96
CA TRP A 584 -1.63 8.99 -22.10
C TRP A 584 -2.36 7.86 -21.35
N GLY A 585 -2.94 8.16 -20.19
CA GLY A 585 -3.68 7.18 -19.38
C GLY A 585 -4.94 6.67 -20.10
N VAL A 586 -5.68 7.55 -20.79
CA VAL A 586 -6.84 7.14 -21.63
C VAL A 586 -6.36 6.29 -22.79
N ARG A 587 -5.26 6.68 -23.49
CA ARG A 587 -4.65 5.87 -24.55
C ARG A 587 -4.30 4.47 -24.07
N LYS A 588 -3.64 4.37 -22.91
CA LYS A 588 -3.28 3.09 -22.27
C LYS A 588 -4.51 2.22 -21.97
N GLU A 589 -5.56 2.81 -21.36
CA GLU A 589 -6.80 2.08 -21.06
C GLU A 589 -7.50 1.62 -22.33
N ALA A 590 -7.48 2.44 -23.39
CA ALA A 590 -8.05 2.09 -24.69
C ALA A 590 -7.29 0.92 -25.34
N VAL A 591 -5.94 0.92 -25.31
CA VAL A 591 -5.11 -0.21 -25.77
C VAL A 591 -5.46 -1.49 -25.00
N ASN A 592 -5.52 -1.42 -23.67
CA ASN A 592 -5.86 -2.56 -22.82
C ASN A 592 -7.26 -3.12 -23.14
N ALA A 593 -8.24 -2.22 -23.34
CA ALA A 593 -9.60 -2.60 -23.70
C ALA A 593 -9.66 -3.24 -25.10
N PHE A 594 -8.97 -2.65 -26.07
CA PHE A 594 -8.88 -3.17 -27.44
C PHE A 594 -8.25 -4.57 -27.47
N ALA A 595 -7.13 -4.78 -26.77
CA ALA A 595 -6.48 -6.06 -26.66
C ALA A 595 -7.39 -7.14 -26.04
N ASN A 596 -8.26 -6.76 -25.08
CA ASN A 596 -9.23 -7.68 -24.46
C ASN A 596 -10.34 -8.13 -25.41
N LEU A 597 -10.59 -7.43 -26.51
CA LEU A 597 -11.53 -7.87 -27.55
C LEU A 597 -11.00 -9.12 -28.32
N LYS A 598 -9.67 -9.34 -28.27
CA LYS A 598 -8.97 -10.46 -28.93
C LYS A 598 -9.24 -10.58 -30.43
N SER A 599 -9.39 -9.44 -31.11
CA SER A 599 -9.54 -9.41 -32.56
C SER A 599 -8.20 -9.64 -33.25
N LYS A 600 -8.10 -10.68 -34.10
CA LYS A 600 -6.85 -11.07 -34.77
C LYS A 600 -6.49 -10.22 -36.00
N LYS A 601 -7.33 -9.26 -36.37
CA LYS A 601 -7.18 -8.46 -37.62
C LYS A 601 -6.23 -7.28 -37.46
N TYR A 602 -5.88 -6.88 -36.26
CA TYR A 602 -5.30 -5.55 -35.98
C TYR A 602 -3.90 -5.64 -35.38
N ALA A 603 -3.12 -6.67 -35.78
CA ALA A 603 -1.74 -6.79 -35.30
C ALA A 603 -0.90 -5.61 -35.79
N ASP A 604 -1.01 -5.29 -37.09
CA ASP A 604 -0.25 -4.23 -37.75
C ASP A 604 -0.62 -2.85 -37.18
N GLU A 605 -1.91 -2.59 -36.97
CA GLU A 605 -2.37 -1.34 -36.36
C GLU A 605 -1.88 -1.18 -34.93
N LEU A 606 -1.85 -2.26 -34.14
CA LEU A 606 -1.29 -2.21 -32.78
C LEU A 606 0.21 -1.96 -32.79
N MET A 607 0.96 -2.62 -33.67
CA MET A 607 2.39 -2.38 -33.80
C MET A 607 2.68 -0.94 -34.25
N ALA A 608 1.93 -0.43 -35.24
CA ALA A 608 2.07 0.94 -35.72
C ALA A 608 1.70 2.01 -34.67
N LEU A 609 0.79 1.70 -33.73
CA LEU A 609 0.45 2.60 -32.63
C LEU A 609 1.62 2.91 -31.69
N ALA A 610 2.68 2.11 -31.70
CA ALA A 610 3.77 2.27 -30.75
C ALA A 610 4.64 3.50 -31.03
N GLU A 611 4.66 3.96 -32.27
CA GLU A 611 5.48 5.09 -32.69
C GLU A 611 5.02 6.39 -32.02
N GLY A 612 5.97 7.14 -31.42
CA GLY A 612 5.67 8.41 -30.77
C GLY A 612 4.85 8.34 -29.46
N GLN A 613 4.56 7.14 -28.96
CA GLN A 613 3.80 6.97 -27.72
C GLN A 613 4.67 7.08 -26.47
N ASP A 614 4.03 7.53 -25.38
CA ASP A 614 4.55 7.40 -24.02
C ASP A 614 4.91 5.94 -23.71
N ASN A 615 6.02 5.71 -23.00
CA ASN A 615 6.47 4.34 -22.75
C ASN A 615 5.41 3.48 -22.02
N ARG A 616 4.64 4.06 -21.12
CA ARG A 616 3.54 3.39 -20.41
C ARG A 616 2.43 2.89 -21.35
N VAL A 617 2.21 3.60 -22.47
CA VAL A 617 1.27 3.19 -23.56
C VAL A 617 1.92 2.09 -24.41
N ARG A 618 3.19 2.25 -24.79
CA ARG A 618 3.96 1.23 -25.53
C ARG A 618 3.93 -0.11 -24.81
N ARG A 619 4.18 -0.13 -23.49
CA ARG A 619 4.08 -1.33 -22.66
C ARG A 619 2.70 -2.00 -22.71
N ALA A 620 1.62 -1.20 -22.71
CA ALA A 620 0.26 -1.75 -22.89
C ALA A 620 0.10 -2.39 -24.27
N ILE A 621 0.71 -1.82 -25.33
CA ILE A 621 0.73 -2.40 -26.67
C ILE A 621 1.48 -3.74 -26.65
N TRP A 622 2.71 -3.80 -26.07
CA TRP A 622 3.46 -5.04 -25.94
C TRP A 622 2.61 -6.13 -25.26
N ASN A 623 1.99 -5.79 -24.13
CA ASN A 623 1.10 -6.69 -23.42
C ASN A 623 -0.14 -7.12 -24.24
N GLY A 624 -0.62 -6.27 -25.11
CA GLY A 624 -1.73 -6.56 -26.04
C GLY A 624 -1.33 -7.56 -27.13
N LEU A 625 -0.10 -7.45 -27.64
CA LEU A 625 0.42 -8.28 -28.73
C LEU A 625 0.53 -9.78 -28.35
N LYS A 626 0.56 -10.15 -27.08
CA LYS A 626 0.49 -11.56 -26.65
C LYS A 626 -0.76 -12.31 -27.15
N ASN A 627 -1.82 -11.62 -27.58
CA ASN A 627 -3.01 -12.25 -28.12
C ASN A 627 -2.83 -12.78 -29.57
N TYR A 628 -1.73 -12.45 -30.23
CA TYR A 628 -1.41 -12.81 -31.62
C TYR A 628 -0.41 -13.97 -31.68
N LYS A 629 -0.76 -15.07 -30.97
CA LYS A 629 0.05 -16.28 -30.92
C LYS A 629 0.34 -16.82 -32.33
N ASP A 630 1.57 -17.27 -32.55
CA ASP A 630 2.07 -17.85 -33.81
C ASP A 630 2.05 -16.86 -35.02
N ASN A 631 2.08 -15.53 -34.74
CA ASN A 631 2.21 -14.50 -35.77
C ASN A 631 3.67 -14.10 -35.92
N GLU A 632 4.26 -14.32 -37.09
CA GLU A 632 5.68 -14.09 -37.38
C GLU A 632 6.06 -12.61 -37.33
N ASP A 633 5.21 -11.72 -37.84
CA ASP A 633 5.47 -10.27 -37.84
C ASP A 633 5.48 -9.71 -36.42
N VAL A 634 4.54 -10.14 -35.58
CA VAL A 634 4.51 -9.78 -34.14
C VAL A 634 5.72 -10.36 -33.42
N SER A 635 6.13 -11.60 -33.72
CA SER A 635 7.34 -12.19 -33.15
C SER A 635 8.56 -11.36 -33.49
N LEU A 636 8.76 -11.04 -34.76
CA LEU A 636 9.89 -10.23 -35.23
C LEU A 636 9.88 -8.84 -34.60
N PHE A 637 8.72 -8.19 -34.55
CA PHE A 637 8.55 -6.88 -33.95
C PHE A 637 8.96 -6.88 -32.47
N LEU A 638 8.45 -7.85 -31.66
CA LEU A 638 8.80 -7.95 -30.24
C LEU A 638 10.30 -8.28 -30.04
N GLN A 639 10.90 -9.10 -30.92
CA GLN A 639 12.33 -9.35 -30.89
C GLN A 639 13.15 -8.09 -31.15
N ASN A 640 12.71 -7.24 -32.07
CA ASN A 640 13.36 -5.95 -32.35
C ASN A 640 13.24 -5.00 -31.15
N VAL A 641 12.07 -4.93 -30.50
CA VAL A 641 11.89 -4.14 -29.27
C VAL A 641 12.86 -4.60 -28.18
N ILE A 642 13.02 -5.90 -27.94
CA ILE A 642 13.94 -6.45 -26.93
C ILE A 642 15.41 -6.06 -27.23
N LEU A 643 15.78 -5.92 -28.51
CA LEU A 643 17.15 -5.61 -28.94
C LEU A 643 17.46 -4.12 -28.96
N SER A 644 16.49 -3.28 -29.30
CA SER A 644 16.70 -1.86 -29.60
C SER A 644 16.14 -0.89 -28.54
N ASP A 645 15.22 -1.31 -27.68
CA ASP A 645 14.68 -0.46 -26.63
C ASP A 645 15.69 -0.31 -25.47
N ASN A 646 15.72 0.86 -24.86
CA ASN A 646 16.56 1.13 -23.70
C ASN A 646 15.77 1.23 -22.38
N LYS A 647 14.43 1.03 -22.42
CA LYS A 647 13.58 1.09 -21.23
C LYS A 647 13.40 -0.30 -20.64
N TYR A 648 13.88 -0.51 -19.44
CA TYR A 648 13.89 -1.82 -18.75
C TYR A 648 12.52 -2.51 -18.71
N TYR A 649 11.49 -1.75 -18.36
CA TYR A 649 10.12 -2.27 -18.25
C TYR A 649 9.49 -2.58 -19.62
N SER A 650 9.88 -1.83 -20.65
CA SER A 650 9.49 -2.09 -22.03
C SER A 650 10.09 -3.42 -22.52
N ILE A 651 11.38 -3.63 -22.35
CA ILE A 651 12.08 -4.88 -22.69
C ILE A 651 11.44 -6.07 -21.95
N SER A 652 11.20 -5.93 -20.65
CA SER A 652 10.57 -6.96 -19.83
C SER A 652 9.18 -7.34 -20.34
N ASP A 653 8.32 -6.37 -20.66
CA ASP A 653 6.95 -6.64 -21.11
C ASP A 653 6.92 -7.18 -22.55
N ALA A 654 7.82 -6.72 -23.43
CA ALA A 654 8.00 -7.28 -24.77
C ALA A 654 8.43 -8.74 -24.70
N PHE A 655 9.39 -9.09 -23.84
CA PHE A 655 9.83 -10.48 -23.67
C PHE A 655 8.72 -11.37 -23.11
N LYS A 656 7.99 -10.94 -22.09
CA LYS A 656 6.84 -11.72 -21.56
C LYS A 656 5.80 -12.00 -22.64
N SER A 657 5.60 -11.07 -23.56
CA SER A 657 4.69 -11.23 -24.69
C SER A 657 5.25 -12.15 -25.76
N LEU A 658 6.56 -12.07 -26.06
CA LEU A 658 7.26 -12.95 -26.96
C LEU A 658 7.18 -14.43 -26.50
N VAL A 659 7.28 -14.68 -25.17
CA VAL A 659 7.11 -16.04 -24.60
C VAL A 659 5.78 -16.67 -25.00
N VAL A 660 4.72 -15.86 -25.14
CA VAL A 660 3.37 -16.35 -25.54
C VAL A 660 3.21 -16.44 -27.06
N VAL A 661 3.75 -15.45 -27.78
CA VAL A 661 3.63 -15.34 -29.23
C VAL A 661 4.51 -16.38 -29.94
N ASP A 662 5.78 -16.45 -29.52
CA ASP A 662 6.80 -17.32 -30.13
C ASP A 662 7.75 -17.83 -29.04
N THR A 663 7.40 -18.97 -28.46
CA THR A 663 8.21 -19.60 -27.40
C THR A 663 9.62 -20.00 -27.89
N ALA A 664 9.78 -20.34 -29.17
CA ALA A 664 11.08 -20.77 -29.74
C ALA A 664 12.03 -19.56 -29.85
N ALA A 665 11.54 -18.42 -30.31
CA ALA A 665 12.31 -17.16 -30.33
C ALA A 665 12.66 -16.70 -28.90
N ALA A 666 11.71 -16.77 -27.96
CA ALA A 666 11.96 -16.44 -26.56
C ALA A 666 13.05 -17.32 -25.92
N ARG A 667 13.06 -18.62 -26.24
CA ARG A 667 14.08 -19.56 -25.74
C ARG A 667 15.50 -19.13 -26.12
N LYS A 668 15.69 -18.57 -27.32
CA LYS A 668 17.00 -18.09 -27.78
C LYS A 668 17.52 -16.88 -27.00
N LYS A 669 16.61 -16.10 -26.36
CA LYS A 669 16.97 -14.84 -25.69
C LYS A 669 17.02 -14.94 -24.16
N VAL A 670 16.42 -15.98 -23.56
CA VAL A 670 16.21 -16.07 -22.11
C VAL A 670 17.50 -16.00 -21.31
N ASN A 671 18.59 -16.64 -21.75
CA ASN A 671 19.86 -16.64 -21.01
C ASN A 671 20.50 -15.26 -21.01
N ALA A 672 20.54 -14.57 -22.15
CA ALA A 672 21.07 -13.19 -22.22
C ALA A 672 20.29 -12.25 -21.30
N LEU A 673 18.96 -12.41 -21.20
CA LEU A 673 18.12 -11.58 -20.31
C LEU A 673 18.30 -11.94 -18.82
N LEU A 674 18.73 -13.18 -18.50
CA LEU A 674 19.11 -13.53 -17.13
C LEU A 674 20.40 -12.82 -16.68
N ASP A 675 21.28 -12.48 -17.60
CA ASP A 675 22.54 -11.80 -17.31
C ASP A 675 22.42 -10.26 -17.40
N THR A 676 21.25 -9.75 -17.81
CA THR A 676 21.03 -8.31 -17.99
C THR A 676 20.58 -7.64 -16.68
N GLU A 677 21.41 -6.69 -16.22
CA GLU A 677 21.09 -5.84 -15.08
C GLU A 677 20.00 -4.80 -15.43
N SER A 678 19.19 -4.46 -14.43
CA SER A 678 18.13 -3.48 -14.59
C SER A 678 17.56 -3.07 -13.23
N HIS A 679 16.91 -1.93 -13.18
CA HIS A 679 16.20 -1.50 -11.97
C HIS A 679 15.33 -2.64 -11.39
N THR A 680 15.54 -2.96 -10.11
CA THR A 680 14.88 -4.08 -9.40
C THR A 680 14.93 -5.43 -10.13
N ASP A 681 15.93 -5.64 -10.98
CA ASP A 681 16.10 -6.86 -11.79
C ASP A 681 14.87 -7.21 -12.66
N VAL A 682 14.13 -6.20 -13.14
CA VAL A 682 12.87 -6.43 -13.87
C VAL A 682 13.07 -7.24 -15.15
N ILE A 683 14.22 -7.11 -15.82
CA ILE A 683 14.55 -7.90 -17.01
C ILE A 683 14.84 -9.35 -16.62
N ARG A 684 15.71 -9.59 -15.63
CA ARG A 684 16.00 -10.94 -15.08
C ARG A 684 14.72 -11.63 -14.61
N LYS A 685 13.85 -10.94 -13.88
CA LYS A 685 12.53 -11.47 -13.43
C LYS A 685 11.64 -11.87 -14.61
N SER A 686 11.73 -11.16 -15.76
CA SER A 686 11.00 -11.58 -16.96
C SER A 686 11.53 -12.90 -17.53
N ALA A 687 12.84 -13.10 -17.53
CA ALA A 687 13.47 -14.37 -17.92
C ALA A 687 13.05 -15.53 -16.99
N ILE A 688 12.99 -15.31 -15.67
CA ILE A 688 12.46 -16.30 -14.72
C ILE A 688 10.99 -16.65 -15.04
N THR A 689 10.20 -15.69 -15.48
CA THR A 689 8.80 -15.92 -15.88
C THR A 689 8.70 -16.88 -17.08
N TYR A 690 9.68 -16.90 -18.00
CA TYR A 690 9.75 -17.86 -19.10
C TYR A 690 9.79 -19.28 -18.57
N PHE A 691 10.70 -19.60 -17.64
CA PHE A 691 10.83 -20.97 -17.09
C PHE A 691 9.56 -21.46 -16.40
N GLY A 692 8.81 -20.56 -15.76
CA GLY A 692 7.51 -20.90 -15.18
C GLY A 692 6.37 -20.98 -16.20
N SER A 693 6.50 -20.40 -17.38
CA SER A 693 5.47 -20.40 -18.43
C SER A 693 5.63 -21.54 -19.41
N VAL A 694 6.85 -21.99 -19.63
CA VAL A 694 7.22 -23.11 -20.51
C VAL A 694 7.52 -24.33 -19.64
N VAL A 695 6.47 -25.04 -19.24
CA VAL A 695 6.56 -26.15 -18.26
C VAL A 695 7.18 -27.38 -18.90
N ASN A 696 8.40 -27.76 -18.49
CA ASN A 696 9.13 -28.97 -18.84
C ASN A 696 10.18 -29.30 -17.76
N ASP A 697 10.82 -30.48 -17.82
CA ASP A 697 11.77 -30.93 -16.80
C ASP A 697 13.03 -30.04 -16.75
N GLN A 698 13.56 -29.61 -17.88
CA GLN A 698 14.74 -28.78 -17.98
C GLN A 698 14.51 -27.42 -17.26
N ASN A 699 13.38 -26.77 -17.54
CA ASN A 699 13.02 -25.51 -16.92
C ASN A 699 12.69 -25.65 -15.42
N TYR A 700 12.17 -26.82 -15.02
CA TYR A 700 11.96 -27.14 -13.61
C TYR A 700 13.27 -27.21 -12.84
N GLU A 701 14.24 -27.98 -13.33
CA GLU A 701 15.55 -28.08 -12.68
C GLU A 701 16.25 -26.72 -12.67
N ARG A 702 16.17 -25.95 -13.75
CA ARG A 702 16.72 -24.60 -13.79
C ARG A 702 16.11 -23.66 -12.74
N LEU A 703 14.80 -23.70 -12.55
CA LEU A 703 14.16 -22.92 -11.49
C LEU A 703 14.57 -23.36 -10.09
N LYS A 704 14.78 -24.66 -9.86
CA LYS A 704 15.29 -25.15 -8.58
C LYS A 704 16.69 -24.62 -8.28
N GLU A 705 17.60 -24.70 -9.27
CA GLU A 705 18.96 -24.15 -9.16
C GLU A 705 18.93 -22.66 -8.82
N LEU A 706 18.04 -21.88 -9.45
CA LEU A 706 17.92 -20.44 -9.25
C LEU A 706 17.18 -20.07 -7.95
N ALA A 707 16.42 -20.98 -7.35
CA ALA A 707 15.66 -20.70 -6.12
C ALA A 707 16.51 -20.86 -4.85
N VAL A 708 17.54 -21.72 -4.86
CA VAL A 708 18.40 -21.95 -3.70
C VAL A 708 19.21 -20.68 -3.34
N TYR A 709 19.71 -20.64 -2.11
CA TYR A 709 20.56 -19.55 -1.66
C TYR A 709 21.80 -19.43 -2.57
N GLY A 710 22.04 -18.24 -3.13
CA GLY A 710 23.11 -18.01 -4.12
C GLY A 710 22.79 -18.44 -5.55
N GLY A 711 21.65 -19.01 -5.86
CA GLY A 711 21.32 -19.49 -7.20
C GLY A 711 21.13 -18.37 -8.24
N THR A 712 20.75 -17.18 -7.81
CA THR A 712 20.65 -15.94 -8.60
C THR A 712 20.73 -14.74 -7.67
N THR A 713 20.59 -13.52 -8.21
CA THR A 713 20.59 -12.30 -7.39
C THR A 713 19.51 -12.35 -6.30
N TRP A 714 19.76 -11.67 -5.20
CA TRP A 714 18.88 -11.64 -4.04
C TRP A 714 17.43 -11.31 -4.39
N ASP A 715 17.22 -10.25 -5.16
CA ASP A 715 15.90 -9.75 -5.57
C ASP A 715 15.16 -10.64 -6.58
N VAL A 716 15.86 -11.51 -7.28
CA VAL A 716 15.26 -12.40 -8.29
C VAL A 716 14.74 -13.71 -7.68
N ARG A 717 15.37 -14.19 -6.59
CA ARG A 717 15.01 -15.46 -5.94
C ARG A 717 13.53 -15.57 -5.56
N PRO A 718 12.88 -14.54 -4.99
CA PRO A 718 11.45 -14.60 -4.69
C PRO A 718 10.56 -14.89 -5.92
N GLU A 719 10.92 -14.37 -7.09
CA GLU A 719 10.20 -14.69 -8.34
C GLU A 719 10.41 -16.13 -8.78
N THR A 720 11.59 -16.74 -8.56
CA THR A 720 11.83 -18.15 -8.88
C THR A 720 10.95 -19.06 -8.03
N VAL A 721 10.85 -18.79 -6.74
CA VAL A 721 9.95 -19.53 -5.82
C VAL A 721 8.50 -19.45 -6.28
N LYS A 722 8.04 -18.28 -6.67
CA LYS A 722 6.68 -18.09 -7.20
C LYS A 722 6.46 -18.86 -8.49
N GLN A 723 7.43 -18.91 -9.42
CA GLN A 723 7.32 -19.65 -10.68
C GLN A 723 7.35 -21.18 -10.47
N LEU A 724 8.13 -21.69 -9.50
CA LEU A 724 8.13 -23.11 -9.10
C LEU A 724 6.73 -23.59 -8.68
N GLY A 725 5.90 -22.72 -8.12
CA GLY A 725 4.51 -23.05 -7.78
C GLY A 725 3.67 -23.56 -8.96
N LYS A 726 4.03 -23.26 -10.21
CA LYS A 726 3.34 -23.76 -11.40
C LYS A 726 3.60 -25.26 -11.67
N TYR A 727 4.68 -25.79 -11.13
CA TYR A 727 5.09 -27.18 -11.29
C TYR A 727 4.50 -28.14 -10.25
N VAL A 728 3.93 -27.65 -9.15
CA VAL A 728 3.44 -28.49 -8.05
C VAL A 728 2.48 -29.60 -8.53
N LYS A 729 1.66 -29.32 -9.55
CA LYS A 729 0.72 -30.34 -10.10
C LYS A 729 1.42 -31.51 -10.79
N THR A 730 2.55 -31.24 -11.48
CA THR A 730 3.33 -32.23 -12.22
C THR A 730 4.49 -32.78 -11.40
N LYS A 731 4.97 -32.01 -10.44
CA LYS A 731 6.11 -32.32 -9.57
C LYS A 731 5.71 -32.04 -8.09
N PRO A 732 4.92 -32.92 -7.45
CA PRO A 732 4.42 -32.71 -6.09
C PRO A 732 5.51 -32.52 -5.02
N LYS A 733 6.70 -33.08 -5.21
CA LYS A 733 7.87 -32.90 -4.33
C LYS A 733 8.35 -31.45 -4.25
N THR A 734 7.89 -30.55 -5.14
CA THR A 734 8.14 -29.09 -5.02
C THR A 734 7.61 -28.51 -3.72
N LEU A 735 6.62 -29.17 -3.10
CA LEU A 735 6.11 -28.75 -1.79
C LEU A 735 7.13 -28.94 -0.68
N ASP A 736 7.98 -29.98 -0.76
CA ASP A 736 9.04 -30.22 0.23
C ASP A 736 10.10 -29.09 0.12
N LEU A 737 10.46 -28.70 -1.10
CA LEU A 737 11.33 -27.52 -1.32
C LEU A 737 10.73 -26.23 -0.74
N PHE A 738 9.42 -26.02 -0.83
CA PHE A 738 8.82 -24.84 -0.20
C PHE A 738 8.85 -24.91 1.31
N VAL A 739 8.83 -26.08 1.92
CA VAL A 739 9.06 -26.25 3.36
C VAL A 739 10.50 -25.86 3.70
N ASP A 740 11.49 -26.34 2.95
CA ASP A 740 12.90 -25.98 3.16
C ASP A 740 13.12 -24.46 3.03
N LEU A 741 12.45 -23.82 2.07
CA LEU A 741 12.55 -22.36 1.83
C LEU A 741 11.84 -21.50 2.91
N LEU A 742 11.12 -22.10 3.86
CA LEU A 742 10.65 -21.39 5.05
C LEU A 742 11.80 -20.98 5.98
N GLU A 743 12.97 -21.64 5.86
CA GLU A 743 14.18 -21.33 6.60
C GLU A 743 15.08 -20.27 5.93
N ASP A 744 14.68 -19.77 4.74
CA ASP A 744 15.52 -18.86 3.96
C ASP A 744 15.77 -17.54 4.67
N LYS A 745 16.97 -16.94 4.49
CA LYS A 745 17.31 -15.64 5.06
C LYS A 745 16.45 -14.51 4.49
N SER A 746 16.01 -14.61 3.22
CA SER A 746 15.18 -13.60 2.57
C SER A 746 13.72 -13.67 3.03
N TYR A 747 13.22 -12.57 3.60
CA TYR A 747 11.81 -12.38 3.94
C TYR A 747 10.88 -12.69 2.75
N ASP A 748 11.20 -12.15 1.57
CA ASP A 748 10.37 -12.33 0.37
C ASP A 748 10.38 -13.78 -0.15
N VAL A 749 11.46 -14.54 0.05
CA VAL A 749 11.53 -15.98 -0.25
C VAL A 749 10.63 -16.75 0.70
N ARG A 750 10.77 -16.57 2.03
CA ARG A 750 9.90 -17.21 3.04
C ARG A 750 8.43 -16.90 2.77
N ARG A 751 8.09 -15.63 2.52
CA ARG A 751 6.74 -15.19 2.21
C ARG A 751 6.15 -15.87 0.97
N ASN A 752 6.93 -15.99 -0.11
CA ASN A 752 6.48 -16.69 -1.32
C ASN A 752 6.33 -18.20 -1.11
N ALA A 753 7.18 -18.82 -0.29
CA ALA A 753 7.06 -20.23 0.13
C ALA A 753 5.76 -20.45 0.92
N VAL A 754 5.45 -19.60 1.91
CA VAL A 754 4.18 -19.62 2.67
C VAL A 754 2.97 -19.50 1.73
N ARG A 755 3.00 -18.58 0.78
CA ARG A 755 1.92 -18.39 -0.21
C ARG A 755 1.75 -19.60 -1.13
N ALA A 756 2.85 -20.22 -1.54
CA ALA A 756 2.83 -21.43 -2.35
C ALA A 756 2.25 -22.62 -1.57
N LEU A 757 2.66 -22.82 -0.31
CA LEU A 757 2.07 -23.82 0.59
C LEU A 757 0.58 -23.58 0.83
N GLY A 758 0.17 -22.31 1.03
CA GLY A 758 -1.25 -21.95 1.19
C GLY A 758 -2.09 -22.22 -0.06
N LYS A 759 -1.50 -22.17 -1.24
CA LYS A 759 -2.20 -22.40 -2.52
C LYS A 759 -2.22 -23.87 -2.95
N TYR A 760 -1.18 -24.62 -2.67
CA TYR A 760 -0.95 -25.96 -3.21
C TYR A 760 -0.76 -27.03 -2.12
N GLY A 761 -0.48 -26.63 -0.89
CA GLY A 761 -0.25 -27.51 0.25
C GLY A 761 -1.52 -28.17 0.78
N ASN A 762 -1.35 -28.95 1.84
CA ASN A 762 -2.41 -29.68 2.54
C ASN A 762 -2.11 -29.69 4.06
N ARG A 763 -2.93 -30.38 4.85
CA ARG A 763 -2.85 -30.36 6.32
C ARG A 763 -1.49 -30.78 6.90
N LYS A 764 -0.68 -31.60 6.20
CA LYS A 764 0.65 -32.00 6.68
C LYS A 764 1.64 -30.84 6.81
N HIS A 765 1.38 -29.71 6.11
CA HIS A 765 2.25 -28.53 6.11
C HIS A 765 1.87 -27.48 7.18
N LEU A 766 0.82 -27.74 7.97
CA LEU A 766 0.38 -26.76 9.00
C LEU A 766 1.44 -26.57 10.10
N GLY A 767 2.12 -27.66 10.51
CA GLY A 767 3.20 -27.56 11.52
C GLY A 767 4.34 -26.65 11.05
N ALA A 768 4.84 -26.83 9.83
CA ALA A 768 5.90 -25.97 9.28
C ALA A 768 5.47 -24.50 9.17
N LEU A 769 4.17 -24.24 8.89
CA LEU A 769 3.64 -22.87 8.91
C LEU A 769 3.55 -22.29 10.32
N ASP A 770 3.35 -23.08 11.35
CA ASP A 770 3.38 -22.61 12.73
C ASP A 770 4.83 -22.33 13.18
N GLU A 771 5.78 -23.21 12.86
CA GLU A 771 7.19 -23.02 13.15
C GLU A 771 7.78 -21.76 12.51
N VAL A 772 7.46 -21.48 11.25
CA VAL A 772 7.95 -20.26 10.60
C VAL A 772 7.33 -19.02 11.22
N LEU A 773 6.09 -19.08 11.72
CA LEU A 773 5.45 -17.96 12.39
C LEU A 773 6.11 -17.61 13.72
N GLU A 774 6.58 -18.61 14.48
CA GLU A 774 7.31 -18.40 15.73
C GLU A 774 8.65 -17.69 15.49
N ARG A 775 9.30 -17.98 14.36
CA ARG A 775 10.59 -17.37 14.01
C ARG A 775 10.46 -16.02 13.32
N ASP A 776 9.45 -15.86 12.49
CA ASP A 776 9.20 -14.65 11.68
C ASP A 776 7.74 -14.20 11.84
N PRO A 777 7.42 -13.50 12.93
CA PRO A 777 6.08 -12.96 13.14
C PRO A 777 5.60 -11.99 12.06
N MET A 778 6.51 -11.37 11.29
CA MET A 778 6.19 -10.43 10.21
C MET A 778 5.36 -11.08 9.08
N ILE A 779 5.45 -12.39 8.88
CA ILE A 779 4.64 -13.10 7.88
C ILE A 779 3.30 -13.62 8.40
N SER A 780 2.90 -13.24 9.60
CA SER A 780 1.70 -13.73 10.29
C SER A 780 0.42 -13.66 9.43
N ARG A 781 0.24 -12.56 8.70
CA ARG A 781 -0.91 -12.39 7.78
C ARG A 781 -0.91 -13.42 6.66
N ASP A 782 0.24 -13.66 6.03
CA ASP A 782 0.36 -14.65 4.95
C ASP A 782 0.22 -16.08 5.49
N VAL A 783 0.74 -16.38 6.68
CA VAL A 783 0.56 -17.68 7.37
C VAL A 783 -0.91 -17.93 7.71
N ARG A 784 -1.61 -16.95 8.33
CA ARG A 784 -3.06 -17.08 8.60
C ARG A 784 -3.86 -17.35 7.32
N ALA A 785 -3.56 -16.62 6.24
CA ALA A 785 -4.20 -16.83 4.95
C ALA A 785 -3.88 -18.21 4.35
N ALA A 786 -2.64 -18.68 4.44
CA ALA A 786 -2.22 -20.00 3.99
C ALA A 786 -2.93 -21.12 4.76
N LYS A 787 -2.94 -21.05 6.09
CA LYS A 787 -3.66 -22.00 6.96
C LYS A 787 -5.16 -22.04 6.66
N LYS A 788 -5.80 -20.87 6.50
CA LYS A 788 -7.21 -20.78 6.10
C LYS A 788 -7.49 -21.46 4.77
N ASN A 789 -6.64 -21.26 3.76
CA ASN A 789 -6.78 -21.89 2.45
C ASN A 789 -6.58 -23.41 2.50
N ILE A 790 -5.66 -23.90 3.35
CA ILE A 790 -5.42 -25.35 3.54
C ILE A 790 -6.59 -26.01 4.26
N LEU A 791 -7.12 -25.37 5.30
CA LEU A 791 -8.23 -25.89 6.10
C LEU A 791 -9.57 -25.78 5.38
N ASN A 792 -9.77 -24.69 4.65
CA ASN A 792 -11.00 -24.39 3.91
C ASN A 792 -10.66 -24.04 2.45
N PRO A 793 -10.26 -25.02 1.63
CA PRO A 793 -9.86 -24.74 0.26
C PRO A 793 -11.00 -24.08 -0.52
N PRO A 794 -10.71 -22.99 -1.28
CA PRO A 794 -11.73 -22.29 -2.04
C PRO A 794 -12.42 -23.28 -2.99
N LYS A 795 -13.76 -23.30 -2.95
CA LYS A 795 -14.56 -24.15 -3.85
C LYS A 795 -14.18 -23.83 -5.29
N LYS A 796 -13.72 -24.82 -6.02
CA LYS A 796 -13.47 -24.65 -7.47
C LYS A 796 -14.77 -24.13 -8.09
N PRO A 797 -14.72 -23.10 -8.94
CA PRO A 797 -15.91 -22.71 -9.69
C PRO A 797 -16.39 -23.94 -10.45
N VAL A 798 -17.58 -24.39 -10.14
CA VAL A 798 -18.22 -25.48 -10.87
C VAL A 798 -18.34 -24.94 -12.29
N LYS A 799 -17.61 -25.51 -13.25
CA LYS A 799 -17.89 -25.27 -14.67
C LYS A 799 -19.34 -25.72 -14.86
N LYS A 800 -20.21 -24.77 -15.11
CA LYS A 800 -21.60 -25.07 -15.45
C LYS A 800 -21.54 -25.97 -16.67
N GLY A 801 -22.04 -27.17 -16.57
CA GLY A 801 -22.12 -28.08 -17.72
C GLY A 801 -23.02 -27.46 -18.80
N PRO A 802 -22.87 -27.83 -20.07
CA PRO A 802 -23.66 -27.30 -21.19
C PRO A 802 -25.17 -27.33 -20.91
N GLU A 803 -25.63 -28.34 -20.17
CA GLU A 803 -27.05 -28.47 -19.77
C GLU A 803 -27.53 -27.33 -18.86
N LYS A 804 -26.75 -26.92 -17.88
CA LYS A 804 -27.11 -25.77 -16.99
C LYS A 804 -27.00 -24.42 -17.72
N GLU A 805 -26.09 -24.28 -18.65
CA GLU A 805 -26.00 -23.08 -19.51
C GLU A 805 -27.22 -22.99 -20.45
N LEU A 806 -27.68 -24.12 -20.95
CA LEU A 806 -28.89 -24.23 -21.78
C LEU A 806 -30.16 -23.93 -20.97
N GLU A 807 -30.23 -24.43 -19.74
CA GLU A 807 -31.36 -24.21 -18.82
C GLU A 807 -31.47 -22.74 -18.42
N GLU A 808 -30.33 -22.05 -18.13
CA GLU A 808 -30.29 -20.60 -17.86
C GLU A 808 -30.59 -19.76 -19.12
N ALA A 809 -30.17 -20.22 -20.30
CA ALA A 809 -30.49 -19.57 -21.55
C ALA A 809 -31.98 -19.69 -21.89
N ASN A 810 -32.59 -20.85 -21.67
CA ASN A 810 -34.02 -21.08 -21.85
C ASN A 810 -34.85 -20.27 -20.86
N LYS A 811 -34.43 -20.19 -19.60
CA LYS A 811 -35.08 -19.34 -18.59
C LYS A 811 -35.05 -17.85 -18.96
N LYS A 812 -33.92 -17.38 -19.46
CA LYS A 812 -33.80 -16.01 -19.99
C LYS A 812 -34.68 -15.77 -21.21
N LEU A 813 -34.82 -16.75 -22.08
CA LEU A 813 -35.71 -16.70 -23.24
C LEU A 813 -37.19 -16.67 -22.80
N GLU A 814 -37.58 -17.42 -21.78
CA GLU A 814 -38.94 -17.34 -21.21
C GLU A 814 -39.21 -15.99 -20.55
N ASP A 815 -38.25 -15.44 -19.82
CA ASP A 815 -38.39 -14.11 -19.22
C ASP A 815 -38.51 -13.01 -20.27
N ILE A 816 -37.76 -13.10 -21.38
CA ILE A 816 -37.88 -12.21 -22.51
C ILE A 816 -39.25 -12.39 -23.20
N ARG A 817 -39.75 -13.61 -23.36
CA ARG A 817 -41.09 -13.86 -23.93
C ARG A 817 -42.23 -13.32 -23.04
N LYS A 818 -42.05 -13.30 -21.71
CA LYS A 818 -43.01 -12.67 -20.78
C LYS A 818 -43.02 -11.14 -20.84
N ILE A 819 -41.93 -10.54 -21.29
CA ILE A 819 -41.81 -9.07 -21.45
C ILE A 819 -42.36 -8.61 -22.79
N ILE A 820 -42.40 -9.49 -23.78
CA ILE A 820 -42.89 -9.19 -25.13
C ILE A 820 -44.44 -9.45 -25.25
N LYS A 821 -45.01 -10.21 -24.34
CA LYS A 821 -46.45 -10.31 -24.18
C LYS A 821 -46.97 -9.21 -23.23
#